data_2092daca972e0679f594ef58cc35a846
#
_entry.id   2092daca972e0679f594ef58cc35a846
#
_cell.length_a   1.000
_cell.length_b   1.000
_cell.length_c   1.000
_cell.angle_alpha   90.00
_cell.angle_beta   90.00
_cell.angle_gamma   90.00
#
_symmetry.space_group_name_H-M   'P 1'
#
loop_
_entity.id
_entity.type
_entity.pdbx_description
1 polymer ?
#
loop_
_entity_poly.entity_id
_entity_poly.type
_entity_poly.pdbx_seq_one_letter_code
_entity_poly.pdbx_strand_id
1 'polypeptide(L)'
;MSWIPPIFRSLPLALLLAQAQAAGESGWDSHLAERYSGRWKEIQKELGTLASQLEKLPQIPIDDQGGTGGYASNYQLAAPTGNSRCSVEIHWQGSPTVDLVALVPARRYDAKGLDAQYGLPQVFTAELIDAKGDVIRTVSHEADVPGNPVRRGHPFVYQVSPPVAAAGLRISADRLNPDYEAEGIFVHAWAEAMVFEGARNVALGAEVRSIGGVTPPARWHWSQSFLVDGETPLGLPEYPVAEHGNIGWISEARTSANESIRLSLDLGKAAIVDAVRLVPAKRPTSDLPSGFGFPRKMVISVSASGEASDWKTVAERDMGNPGHNPVLIPFDATNARHIRVEAVQLWKAFDDYPAFFALSEVEVLSGDENLALGKGVNSPDGMMNLIAQGGRFWSSAALSDGFGPEGRLLPTREWMLQLDERLRLETRRHDLHLEAGRLVDGWRHTAQIGFGIIILAGAFLIIALPIRYRIHAKRELEKVRDRIAGDLHDEVGSNLGSIQMFADLAEGRAGTSDELKRIQRIAAETVSAVRDIVWLLRPGGDHRIGTVEHLRETASIMLETLQWKFTANEEAWNVELPEESNRDLFLFFREALHNIMRHAKAKAVEIRAEKTETLFRLTITDDGVGIDPERLERPSTLRALRQRAETLQAELQVDSHEDKGTHLTLSVPLEKKAKQRVP
;
A
#
# COMPACT_ATOMS: atom_id res chain seq x y z
N MET A 1 25.69 -25.64 -31.05
CA MET A 1 25.15 -25.73 -29.68
C MET A 1 25.26 -24.36 -29.05
N SER A 2 24.13 -23.68 -28.95
CA SER A 2 23.97 -22.25 -28.67
C SER A 2 24.10 -21.99 -27.18
N TRP A 3 24.99 -21.12 -26.83
CA TRP A 3 25.21 -20.59 -25.50
C TRP A 3 24.18 -19.48 -25.26
N ILE A 4 23.13 -19.74 -24.46
CA ILE A 4 22.17 -18.75 -23.98
C ILE A 4 22.70 -18.26 -22.62
N PRO A 5 23.00 -16.96 -22.47
CA PRO A 5 23.49 -16.43 -21.22
C PRO A 5 22.40 -16.45 -20.13
N PRO A 6 22.76 -16.56 -18.83
CA PRO A 6 21.81 -16.72 -17.71
C PRO A 6 20.87 -15.54 -17.44
N ILE A 7 20.97 -14.46 -18.20
CA ILE A 7 20.14 -13.24 -18.10
C ILE A 7 18.67 -13.48 -18.49
N PHE A 8 18.37 -14.56 -19.26
CA PHE A 8 17.01 -14.85 -19.71
C PHE A 8 16.14 -15.63 -18.72
N ARG A 9 16.65 -16.04 -17.55
CA ARG A 9 15.84 -16.72 -16.53
C ARG A 9 15.02 -15.78 -15.62
N SER A 10 15.30 -14.48 -15.63
CA SER A 10 14.57 -13.47 -14.85
C SER A 10 13.45 -12.72 -15.63
N LEU A 11 13.37 -12.91 -16.94
CA LEU A 11 12.32 -12.29 -17.77
C LEU A 11 10.88 -12.69 -17.39
N PRO A 12 10.58 -13.97 -17.01
CA PRO A 12 9.21 -14.31 -16.68
C PRO A 12 8.69 -13.63 -15.40
N LEU A 13 9.56 -13.28 -14.45
CA LEU A 13 9.15 -12.60 -13.22
C LEU A 13 8.81 -11.11 -13.46
N ALA A 14 9.56 -10.44 -14.31
CA ALA A 14 9.30 -9.04 -14.67
C ALA A 14 8.05 -8.90 -15.54
N LEU A 15 7.77 -9.87 -16.42
CA LEU A 15 6.54 -9.89 -17.23
C LEU A 15 5.30 -10.19 -16.39
N LEU A 16 5.39 -11.10 -15.41
CA LEU A 16 4.34 -11.40 -14.44
C LEU A 16 4.02 -10.21 -13.54
N LEU A 17 5.05 -9.46 -13.10
CA LEU A 17 4.88 -8.24 -12.30
C LEU A 17 4.24 -7.10 -13.13
N ALA A 18 4.61 -6.96 -14.40
CA ALA A 18 4.02 -5.96 -15.29
C ALA A 18 2.57 -6.29 -15.65
N GLN A 19 2.22 -7.57 -15.85
CA GLN A 19 0.85 -8.02 -16.08
C GLN A 19 -0.05 -7.86 -14.85
N ALA A 20 0.48 -8.13 -13.64
CA ALA A 20 -0.24 -7.95 -12.38
C ALA A 20 -0.50 -6.47 -12.05
N GLN A 21 0.40 -5.58 -12.42
CA GLN A 21 0.23 -4.13 -12.25
C GLN A 21 -0.78 -3.53 -13.23
N ALA A 22 -0.94 -4.13 -14.40
CA ALA A 22 -1.91 -3.73 -15.43
C ALA A 22 -3.34 -4.21 -15.11
N ALA A 23 -3.50 -5.26 -14.31
CA ALA A 23 -4.79 -5.86 -13.98
C ALA A 23 -5.54 -5.18 -12.83
N GLY A 24 -4.93 -4.23 -12.10
CA GLY A 24 -5.59 -3.48 -11.01
C GLY A 24 -6.08 -4.34 -9.83
N GLU A 25 -5.81 -5.63 -9.82
CA GLU A 25 -6.23 -6.56 -8.77
C GLU A 25 -5.17 -6.69 -7.66
N SER A 26 -5.62 -6.49 -6.44
CA SER A 26 -4.89 -6.64 -5.17
C SER A 26 -4.48 -8.10 -4.92
N GLY A 27 -3.53 -8.64 -5.64
CA GLY A 27 -3.25 -10.07 -5.50
C GLY A 27 -1.78 -10.49 -5.60
N TRP A 28 -0.94 -9.78 -6.31
CA TRP A 28 0.42 -10.24 -6.57
C TRP A 28 1.34 -10.18 -5.34
N ASP A 29 1.14 -9.20 -4.47
CA ASP A 29 1.90 -8.99 -3.23
C ASP A 29 1.56 -10.04 -2.17
N SER A 30 0.27 -10.40 -2.05
CA SER A 30 -0.18 -11.50 -1.19
C SER A 30 0.33 -12.86 -1.69
N HIS A 31 0.35 -13.10 -3.01
CA HIS A 31 0.93 -14.31 -3.59
C HIS A 31 2.44 -14.47 -3.34
N LEU A 32 3.19 -13.35 -3.33
CA LEU A 32 4.59 -13.39 -2.96
C LEU A 32 4.79 -13.74 -1.49
N ALA A 33 4.00 -13.12 -0.60
CA ALA A 33 4.03 -13.43 0.82
C ALA A 33 3.65 -14.89 1.09
N GLU A 34 2.61 -15.41 0.44
CA GLU A 34 2.16 -16.80 0.54
C GLU A 34 3.26 -17.79 0.11
N ARG A 35 3.96 -17.49 -0.98
CA ARG A 35 4.96 -18.38 -1.54
C ARG A 35 6.28 -18.39 -0.77
N TYR A 36 6.70 -17.24 -0.25
CA TYR A 36 8.06 -17.04 0.29
C TYR A 36 8.11 -16.74 1.78
N SER A 37 6.99 -16.45 2.46
CA SER A 37 6.96 -16.17 3.89
C SER A 37 6.39 -17.34 4.69
N GLY A 38 7.21 -17.98 5.52
CA GLY A 38 6.76 -18.96 6.50
C GLY A 38 5.78 -18.35 7.50
N ARG A 39 6.05 -17.11 7.94
CA ARG A 39 5.20 -16.38 8.88
C ARG A 39 3.81 -16.10 8.33
N TRP A 40 3.68 -15.78 7.03
CA TRP A 40 2.37 -15.63 6.39
C TRP A 40 1.52 -16.91 6.50
N LYS A 41 2.13 -18.06 6.23
CA LYS A 41 1.43 -19.36 6.33
C LYS A 41 0.98 -19.68 7.74
N GLU A 42 1.79 -19.35 8.74
CA GLU A 42 1.43 -19.49 10.16
C GLU A 42 0.25 -18.59 10.52
N ILE A 43 0.28 -17.31 10.09
CA ILE A 43 -0.84 -16.37 10.31
C ILE A 43 -2.12 -16.88 9.67
N GLN A 44 -2.10 -17.34 8.42
CA GLN A 44 -3.28 -17.87 7.74
C GLN A 44 -3.85 -19.11 8.46
N LYS A 45 -2.98 -19.99 8.93
CA LYS A 45 -3.38 -21.15 9.72
C LYS A 45 -4.03 -20.73 11.07
N GLU A 46 -3.43 -19.77 11.77
CA GLU A 46 -3.95 -19.24 13.03
C GLU A 46 -5.30 -18.53 12.82
N LEU A 47 -5.44 -17.71 11.75
CA LEU A 47 -6.70 -17.08 11.37
C LEU A 47 -7.81 -18.09 11.09
N GLY A 48 -7.50 -19.20 10.40
CA GLY A 48 -8.45 -20.28 10.17
C GLY A 48 -8.89 -20.97 11.47
N THR A 49 -7.98 -21.17 12.41
CA THR A 49 -8.29 -21.72 13.74
C THR A 49 -9.17 -20.77 14.53
N LEU A 50 -8.83 -19.47 14.56
CA LEU A 50 -9.61 -18.44 15.24
C LEU A 50 -11.02 -18.31 14.65
N ALA A 51 -11.18 -18.38 13.32
CA ALA A 51 -12.49 -18.36 12.69
C ALA A 51 -13.38 -19.49 13.20
N SER A 52 -12.87 -20.72 13.25
CA SER A 52 -13.61 -21.90 13.76
C SER A 52 -13.93 -21.82 15.26
N GLN A 53 -13.09 -21.12 16.04
CA GLN A 53 -13.38 -20.88 17.46
C GLN A 53 -14.45 -19.81 17.63
N LEU A 54 -14.38 -18.71 16.86
CA LEU A 54 -15.34 -17.61 16.90
C LEU A 54 -16.75 -18.03 16.46
N GLU A 55 -16.88 -18.98 15.55
CA GLU A 55 -18.17 -19.54 15.14
C GLU A 55 -18.93 -20.22 16.28
N LYS A 56 -18.22 -20.69 17.29
CA LYS A 56 -18.78 -21.41 18.45
C LYS A 56 -19.11 -20.48 19.63
N LEU A 57 -18.84 -19.19 19.53
CA LEU A 57 -19.05 -18.23 20.60
C LEU A 57 -20.25 -17.32 20.28
N PRO A 58 -20.99 -16.86 21.31
CA PRO A 58 -22.09 -15.93 21.12
C PRO A 58 -21.65 -14.66 20.39
N GLN A 59 -22.55 -14.08 19.60
CA GLN A 59 -22.32 -12.86 18.86
C GLN A 59 -23.13 -11.71 19.46
N ILE A 60 -22.57 -10.51 19.41
CA ILE A 60 -23.26 -9.29 19.80
C ILE A 60 -23.90 -8.69 18.54
N PRO A 61 -25.23 -8.54 18.45
CA PRO A 61 -25.88 -7.94 17.32
C PRO A 61 -25.47 -6.46 17.19
N ILE A 62 -25.19 -6.02 15.96
CA ILE A 62 -24.75 -4.65 15.62
C ILE A 62 -25.93 -3.84 15.04
N ASP A 63 -27.12 -4.44 14.93
CA ASP A 63 -28.30 -3.76 14.45
C ASP A 63 -28.93 -2.87 15.53
N ASP A 64 -29.83 -1.99 15.12
CA ASP A 64 -30.57 -1.05 15.97
C ASP A 64 -31.63 -1.73 16.86
N GLN A 65 -31.73 -3.04 16.82
CA GLN A 65 -32.86 -3.81 17.36
C GLN A 65 -32.56 -4.38 18.74
N GLY A 66 -31.40 -4.08 19.31
CA GLY A 66 -30.97 -4.58 20.61
C GLY A 66 -31.39 -3.74 21.81
N GLY A 67 -32.24 -2.74 21.63
CA GLY A 67 -32.61 -1.80 22.69
C GLY A 67 -31.49 -0.79 22.98
N THR A 68 -31.91 0.38 23.44
CA THR A 68 -31.01 1.44 23.92
C THR A 68 -31.39 1.75 25.35
N GLY A 69 -30.45 2.04 26.23
CA GLY A 69 -30.76 2.42 27.61
C GLY A 69 -29.75 1.97 28.62
N GLY A 70 -30.10 2.13 29.87
CA GLY A 70 -29.29 1.86 31.04
C GLY A 70 -29.20 3.07 31.97
N TYR A 71 -28.13 3.21 32.67
CA TYR A 71 -27.75 4.37 33.48
C TYR A 71 -27.07 5.41 32.60
N ALA A 72 -27.48 6.67 32.73
CA ALA A 72 -26.74 7.81 32.20
C ALA A 72 -26.74 8.95 33.21
N SER A 73 -25.57 9.52 33.44
CA SER A 73 -25.37 10.72 34.23
C SER A 73 -24.65 11.76 33.39
N ASN A 74 -25.34 12.89 33.12
CA ASN A 74 -24.76 13.96 32.32
C ASN A 74 -24.09 14.98 33.23
N TYR A 75 -22.91 15.42 32.84
CA TYR A 75 -22.11 16.41 33.55
C TYR A 75 -21.97 17.65 32.66
N GLN A 76 -22.43 18.79 33.15
CA GLN A 76 -22.24 20.07 32.44
C GLN A 76 -20.89 20.66 32.81
N LEU A 77 -20.18 21.20 31.80
CA LEU A 77 -18.93 21.96 31.93
C LEU A 77 -17.71 21.19 32.44
N ALA A 78 -16.76 21.02 31.57
CA ALA A 78 -15.43 20.47 31.77
C ALA A 78 -15.42 19.05 32.38
N ALA A 79 -14.73 18.15 31.71
CA ALA A 79 -14.38 16.87 32.29
C ALA A 79 -13.87 17.08 33.74
N PRO A 80 -14.29 16.23 34.66
CA PRO A 80 -13.79 16.36 36.05
C PRO A 80 -12.27 16.36 36.05
N THR A 81 -11.70 17.47 36.52
CA THR A 81 -10.26 17.63 36.63
C THR A 81 -9.83 17.41 38.08
N GLY A 82 -8.87 16.55 38.27
CA GLY A 82 -8.24 16.35 39.55
C GLY A 82 -9.06 15.53 40.56
N ASN A 83 -9.42 16.10 41.72
CA ASN A 83 -10.00 15.36 42.84
C ASN A 83 -11.51 15.14 42.80
N SER A 84 -12.25 15.64 41.78
CA SER A 84 -13.70 15.44 41.65
C SER A 84 -13.98 14.30 40.68
N ARG A 85 -13.83 13.07 41.12
CA ARG A 85 -14.25 11.89 40.36
C ARG A 85 -15.79 11.85 40.30
N CYS A 86 -16.37 11.75 39.13
CA CYS A 86 -17.76 11.36 39.01
C CYS A 86 -17.85 9.84 39.03
N SER A 87 -18.70 9.32 39.89
CA SER A 87 -18.88 7.88 40.05
C SER A 87 -20.34 7.49 40.18
N VAL A 88 -20.61 6.24 39.88
CA VAL A 88 -21.85 5.55 40.23
C VAL A 88 -21.52 4.43 41.18
N GLU A 89 -22.31 4.31 42.23
CA GLU A 89 -22.19 3.27 43.24
C GLU A 89 -23.42 2.38 43.25
N ILE A 90 -23.18 1.08 43.37
CA ILE A 90 -24.19 0.04 43.46
C ILE A 90 -24.03 -0.59 44.83
N HIS A 91 -25.11 -0.57 45.65
CA HIS A 91 -25.10 -1.09 47.02
C HIS A 91 -26.12 -2.23 47.11
N TRP A 92 -25.65 -3.42 47.48
CA TRP A 92 -26.50 -4.60 47.70
C TRP A 92 -26.56 -4.99 49.17
N GLN A 93 -27.49 -5.87 49.52
CA GLN A 93 -27.65 -6.35 50.88
C GLN A 93 -26.60 -7.40 51.27
N GLY A 94 -26.05 -7.26 52.47
CA GLY A 94 -25.07 -8.21 52.98
C GLY A 94 -23.65 -7.94 52.43
N SER A 95 -22.83 -8.98 52.52
CA SER A 95 -21.45 -8.95 52.00
C SER A 95 -21.13 -10.26 51.29
N PRO A 96 -21.80 -10.54 50.17
CA PRO A 96 -21.53 -11.74 49.35
C PRO A 96 -20.08 -11.79 48.89
N THR A 97 -19.59 -13.01 48.64
CA THR A 97 -18.21 -13.20 48.19
C THR A 97 -18.15 -13.08 46.65
N VAL A 98 -17.74 -11.90 46.20
CA VAL A 98 -17.69 -11.56 44.77
C VAL A 98 -16.51 -12.24 44.08
N ASP A 99 -16.77 -12.94 42.97
CA ASP A 99 -15.77 -13.65 42.18
C ASP A 99 -15.75 -13.18 40.71
N LEU A 100 -16.76 -12.44 40.22
CA LEU A 100 -16.79 -11.87 38.87
C LEU A 100 -17.54 -10.54 38.85
N VAL A 101 -17.03 -9.59 38.08
CA VAL A 101 -17.69 -8.32 37.75
C VAL A 101 -17.76 -8.18 36.23
N ALA A 102 -18.96 -7.86 35.73
CA ALA A 102 -19.17 -7.59 34.30
C ALA A 102 -19.87 -6.23 34.13
N LEU A 103 -19.28 -5.35 33.32
CA LEU A 103 -19.80 -4.03 33.01
C LEU A 103 -20.17 -3.96 31.55
N VAL A 104 -21.40 -3.67 31.23
CA VAL A 104 -21.92 -3.61 29.86
C VAL A 104 -22.00 -2.16 29.40
N PRO A 105 -21.30 -1.79 28.29
CA PRO A 105 -21.39 -0.44 27.73
C PRO A 105 -22.82 -0.10 27.27
N ALA A 106 -23.22 1.15 27.51
CA ALA A 106 -24.50 1.64 27.01
C ALA A 106 -24.47 1.82 25.48
N ARG A 107 -25.64 1.66 24.88
CA ARG A 107 -25.86 1.88 23.45
C ARG A 107 -26.86 3.01 23.25
N ARG A 108 -26.64 3.79 22.21
CA ARG A 108 -27.62 4.78 21.73
C ARG A 108 -27.70 4.73 20.22
N TYR A 109 -28.92 4.77 19.72
CA TYR A 109 -29.17 4.90 18.29
C TYR A 109 -29.61 6.33 17.99
N ASP A 110 -28.91 6.99 17.08
CA ASP A 110 -29.23 8.36 16.67
C ASP A 110 -29.19 8.49 15.12
N ALA A 111 -29.33 9.72 14.61
CA ALA A 111 -29.26 9.98 13.18
C ALA A 111 -27.97 9.59 12.47
N LYS A 112 -26.90 9.36 13.21
CA LYS A 112 -25.59 8.92 12.68
C LYS A 112 -25.45 7.40 12.70
N GLY A 113 -26.37 6.67 13.30
CA GLY A 113 -26.37 5.24 13.45
C GLY A 113 -26.22 4.79 14.91
N LEU A 114 -25.78 3.54 15.08
CA LEU A 114 -25.57 2.94 16.39
C LEU A 114 -24.26 3.39 17.01
N ASP A 115 -24.31 4.07 18.15
CA ASP A 115 -23.19 4.23 19.07
C ASP A 115 -23.23 3.10 20.09
N ALA A 116 -22.37 2.12 19.93
CA ALA A 116 -22.29 0.94 20.78
C ALA A 116 -21.52 1.19 22.10
N GLN A 117 -21.02 2.41 22.34
CA GLN A 117 -20.23 2.81 23.50
C GLN A 117 -20.66 4.19 24.02
N TYR A 118 -21.94 4.48 23.92
CA TYR A 118 -22.48 5.77 24.35
C TYR A 118 -22.13 6.09 25.78
N GLY A 119 -21.54 7.26 26.02
CA GLY A 119 -21.16 7.74 27.33
C GLY A 119 -20.14 6.89 28.08
N LEU A 120 -19.49 5.95 27.43
CA LEU A 120 -18.42 5.14 28.01
C LEU A 120 -17.24 6.05 28.36
N PRO A 121 -16.77 6.10 29.63
CA PRO A 121 -15.62 6.90 30.00
C PRO A 121 -14.37 6.51 29.22
N GLN A 122 -13.54 7.50 28.88
CA GLN A 122 -12.21 7.24 28.28
C GLN A 122 -11.25 6.57 29.25
N VAL A 123 -11.38 6.94 30.52
CA VAL A 123 -10.63 6.34 31.64
C VAL A 123 -11.60 6.12 32.79
N PHE A 124 -11.64 4.91 33.32
CA PHE A 124 -12.47 4.58 34.45
C PHE A 124 -11.79 3.56 35.39
N THR A 125 -12.27 3.55 36.63
CA THR A 125 -11.83 2.58 37.64
C THR A 125 -13.05 1.89 38.26
N ALA A 126 -13.00 0.57 38.38
CA ALA A 126 -13.99 -0.24 39.06
C ALA A 126 -13.46 -0.76 40.37
N GLU A 127 -14.18 -0.54 41.48
CA GLU A 127 -13.73 -0.84 42.85
C GLU A 127 -14.86 -1.52 43.64
N LEU A 128 -14.53 -2.63 44.30
CA LEU A 128 -15.39 -3.24 45.31
C LEU A 128 -15.27 -2.45 46.60
N ILE A 129 -16.42 -2.13 47.24
CA ILE A 129 -16.52 -1.31 48.43
C ILE A 129 -17.23 -2.06 49.58
N ASP A 130 -16.93 -1.65 50.81
CA ASP A 130 -17.63 -2.12 51.99
C ASP A 130 -18.93 -1.34 52.24
N ALA A 131 -19.66 -1.67 53.27
CA ALA A 131 -20.92 -1.01 53.65
C ALA A 131 -20.74 0.47 54.04
N LYS A 132 -19.52 0.95 54.29
CA LYS A 132 -19.19 2.36 54.55
C LYS A 132 -18.79 3.11 53.32
N GLY A 133 -18.58 2.43 52.21
CA GLY A 133 -18.07 2.98 50.95
C GLY A 133 -16.55 3.01 50.85
N ASP A 134 -15.85 2.35 51.79
CA ASP A 134 -14.40 2.26 51.71
C ASP A 134 -13.97 1.19 50.70
N VAL A 135 -12.93 1.47 49.91
CA VAL A 135 -12.45 0.58 48.86
C VAL A 135 -11.77 -0.64 49.50
N ILE A 136 -12.34 -1.82 49.24
CA ILE A 136 -11.75 -3.10 49.62
C ILE A 136 -10.75 -3.58 48.57
N ARG A 137 -11.12 -3.42 47.28
CA ARG A 137 -10.31 -3.88 46.16
C ARG A 137 -10.62 -3.13 44.90
N THR A 138 -9.57 -2.67 44.21
CA THR A 138 -9.67 -2.21 42.84
C THR A 138 -9.72 -3.45 41.92
N VAL A 139 -10.83 -3.57 41.16
CA VAL A 139 -11.05 -4.66 40.23
C VAL A 139 -10.31 -4.38 38.94
N SER A 140 -10.43 -3.15 38.44
CA SER A 140 -9.79 -2.74 37.19
C SER A 140 -9.60 -1.23 37.11
N HIS A 141 -8.59 -0.83 36.35
CA HIS A 141 -8.40 0.53 35.87
C HIS A 141 -8.17 0.48 34.38
N GLU A 142 -9.12 1.02 33.63
CA GLU A 142 -9.09 1.03 32.16
C GLU A 142 -8.74 2.42 31.65
N ALA A 143 -7.82 2.47 30.70
CA ALA A 143 -7.39 3.72 30.06
C ALA A 143 -7.51 3.60 28.56
N ASP A 144 -7.83 4.72 27.89
CA ASP A 144 -7.97 4.84 26.44
C ASP A 144 -8.99 3.84 25.82
N VAL A 145 -10.07 3.63 26.53
CA VAL A 145 -11.10 2.63 26.21
C VAL A 145 -11.70 2.77 24.82
N PRO A 146 -12.03 4.00 24.31
CA PRO A 146 -12.55 4.17 22.95
C PRO A 146 -11.55 3.87 21.84
N GLY A 147 -10.26 3.82 22.16
CA GLY A 147 -9.18 3.57 21.18
C GLY A 147 -9.11 2.12 20.68
N ASN A 148 -9.83 1.19 21.32
CA ASN A 148 -9.83 -0.21 20.89
C ASN A 148 -10.87 -0.46 19.79
N PRO A 149 -10.47 -0.64 18.51
CA PRO A 149 -11.39 -0.78 17.39
C PRO A 149 -12.21 -2.07 17.43
N VAL A 150 -11.80 -3.05 18.23
CA VAL A 150 -12.42 -4.38 18.30
C VAL A 150 -13.51 -4.43 19.37
N ARG A 151 -13.42 -3.62 20.41
CA ARG A 151 -14.30 -3.70 21.60
C ARG A 151 -15.79 -3.42 21.31
N ARG A 152 -16.17 -2.63 20.39
CA ARG A 152 -17.51 -2.34 19.83
C ARG A 152 -18.74 -2.79 20.68
N GLY A 153 -18.81 -2.37 21.95
CA GLY A 153 -19.92 -2.72 22.86
C GLY A 153 -19.77 -4.06 23.58
N HIS A 154 -18.64 -4.73 23.47
CA HIS A 154 -18.34 -5.90 24.29
C HIS A 154 -18.28 -5.54 25.79
N PRO A 155 -18.78 -6.40 26.69
CA PRO A 155 -18.70 -6.18 28.13
C PRO A 155 -17.24 -6.17 28.61
N PHE A 156 -17.02 -5.48 29.71
CA PHE A 156 -15.80 -5.57 30.49
C PHE A 156 -15.98 -6.62 31.57
N VAL A 157 -15.23 -7.71 31.52
CA VAL A 157 -15.39 -8.85 32.40
C VAL A 157 -14.12 -9.05 33.22
N TYR A 158 -14.27 -8.99 34.53
CA TYR A 158 -13.16 -9.06 35.48
C TYR A 158 -13.36 -10.21 36.45
N GLN A 159 -12.48 -11.19 36.44
CA GLN A 159 -12.43 -12.23 37.42
C GLN A 159 -11.76 -11.72 38.70
N VAL A 160 -12.44 -11.84 39.82
CA VAL A 160 -11.93 -11.42 41.13
C VAL A 160 -11.30 -12.63 41.82
N SER A 161 -9.96 -12.69 41.79
CA SER A 161 -9.20 -13.80 42.38
C SER A 161 -8.14 -13.28 43.37
N PRO A 162 -8.12 -13.77 44.61
CA PRO A 162 -9.14 -14.59 45.27
C PRO A 162 -10.47 -13.80 45.40
N PRO A 163 -11.64 -14.49 45.52
CA PRO A 163 -12.94 -13.85 45.71
C PRO A 163 -12.94 -12.99 47.01
N VAL A 164 -13.73 -11.90 46.99
CA VAL A 164 -13.72 -10.87 48.05
C VAL A 164 -15.12 -10.59 48.54
N ALA A 165 -15.33 -10.58 49.86
CA ALA A 165 -16.58 -10.15 50.48
C ALA A 165 -16.75 -8.64 50.30
N ALA A 166 -17.82 -8.19 49.64
CA ALA A 166 -18.07 -6.77 49.38
C ALA A 166 -19.54 -6.43 49.54
N ALA A 167 -19.85 -5.15 49.87
CA ALA A 167 -21.20 -4.63 50.00
C ALA A 167 -21.63 -3.73 48.84
N GLY A 168 -20.72 -3.44 47.89
CA GLY A 168 -21.04 -2.61 46.75
C GLY A 168 -19.93 -2.60 45.69
N LEU A 169 -20.25 -1.97 44.58
CA LEU A 169 -19.34 -1.68 43.49
C LEU A 169 -19.38 -0.18 43.19
N ARG A 170 -18.22 0.46 43.08
CA ARG A 170 -18.07 1.84 42.60
C ARG A 170 -17.43 1.81 41.22
N ILE A 171 -18.01 2.57 40.28
CA ILE A 171 -17.45 2.80 38.95
C ILE A 171 -17.16 4.29 38.86
N SER A 172 -15.88 4.66 38.87
CA SER A 172 -15.43 6.05 38.81
C SER A 172 -14.93 6.40 37.41
N ALA A 173 -15.48 7.46 36.82
CA ALA A 173 -14.98 8.00 35.58
C ALA A 173 -13.89 9.02 35.86
N ASP A 174 -12.65 8.72 35.50
CA ASP A 174 -11.50 9.62 35.61
C ASP A 174 -11.41 10.59 34.42
N ARG A 175 -11.89 10.16 33.25
CA ARG A 175 -12.05 11.00 32.06
C ARG A 175 -13.30 10.60 31.27
N LEU A 176 -14.21 11.56 31.10
CA LEU A 176 -15.49 11.37 30.42
C LEU A 176 -15.37 11.59 28.89
N ASN A 177 -16.33 11.04 28.15
CA ASN A 177 -16.55 11.37 26.76
C ASN A 177 -17.56 12.53 26.63
N PRO A 178 -17.35 13.44 25.67
CA PRO A 178 -18.35 14.46 25.33
C PRO A 178 -19.57 13.81 24.68
N ASP A 179 -20.75 14.36 24.95
CA ASP A 179 -21.96 14.05 24.18
C ASP A 179 -21.94 14.84 22.88
N TYR A 180 -21.93 14.13 21.74
CA TYR A 180 -21.86 14.75 20.40
C TYR A 180 -23.06 15.61 20.04
N GLU A 181 -24.20 15.43 20.72
CA GLU A 181 -25.42 16.20 20.44
C GLU A 181 -25.52 17.50 21.22
N ALA A 182 -24.75 17.63 22.30
CA ALA A 182 -24.79 18.80 23.18
C ALA A 182 -23.35 19.23 23.54
N GLU A 183 -22.91 20.33 22.94
CA GLU A 183 -21.58 20.90 23.25
C GLU A 183 -21.49 21.26 24.76
N GLY A 184 -20.40 20.86 25.37
CA GLY A 184 -20.09 21.11 26.79
C GLY A 184 -20.77 20.16 27.76
N ILE A 185 -21.48 19.12 27.29
CA ILE A 185 -22.00 18.04 28.11
C ILE A 185 -21.13 16.81 27.99
N PHE A 186 -20.68 16.29 29.12
CA PHE A 186 -19.97 15.04 29.23
C PHE A 186 -20.90 13.98 29.82
N VAL A 187 -20.79 12.74 29.37
CA VAL A 187 -21.70 11.66 29.74
C VAL A 187 -20.92 10.53 30.39
N HIS A 188 -21.50 9.99 31.49
CA HIS A 188 -21.10 8.75 32.12
C HIS A 188 -22.26 7.78 32.00
N ALA A 189 -22.16 6.77 31.15
CA ALA A 189 -23.26 5.85 30.90
C ALA A 189 -22.79 4.41 30.85
N TRP A 190 -23.64 3.51 31.34
CA TRP A 190 -23.50 2.07 31.31
C TRP A 190 -24.88 1.45 31.07
N ALA A 191 -24.94 0.35 30.32
CA ALA A 191 -26.20 -0.37 30.16
C ALA A 191 -26.53 -1.20 31.38
N GLU A 192 -25.55 -1.98 31.84
CA GLU A 192 -25.77 -2.92 32.96
C GLU A 192 -24.47 -3.15 33.73
N ALA A 193 -24.58 -3.35 35.03
CA ALA A 193 -23.49 -3.78 35.89
C ALA A 193 -23.89 -5.06 36.63
N MET A 194 -23.20 -6.14 36.37
CA MET A 194 -23.43 -7.45 36.97
C MET A 194 -22.31 -7.80 37.90
N VAL A 195 -22.62 -8.29 39.07
CA VAL A 195 -21.66 -8.74 40.08
C VAL A 195 -22.05 -10.13 40.59
N PHE A 196 -21.16 -11.08 40.48
CA PHE A 196 -21.50 -12.47 40.74
C PHE A 196 -20.83 -13.02 42.01
N GLU A 197 -21.64 -13.76 42.77
CA GLU A 197 -21.24 -14.75 43.75
C GLU A 197 -21.59 -16.12 43.19
N GLY A 198 -20.64 -16.86 42.62
CA GLY A 198 -20.95 -18.06 41.86
C GLY A 198 -21.87 -17.77 40.69
N ALA A 199 -23.03 -18.42 40.62
CA ALA A 199 -24.04 -18.21 39.57
C ALA A 199 -24.95 -17.00 39.83
N ARG A 200 -25.01 -16.51 41.05
CA ARG A 200 -25.99 -15.46 41.43
C ARG A 200 -25.45 -14.05 41.14
N ASN A 201 -26.24 -13.26 40.39
CA ASN A 201 -25.99 -11.81 40.23
C ASN A 201 -26.47 -11.04 41.47
N VAL A 202 -25.57 -10.64 42.35
CA VAL A 202 -25.86 -9.95 43.61
C VAL A 202 -26.19 -8.45 43.42
N ALA A 203 -25.85 -7.89 42.26
CA ALA A 203 -26.17 -6.51 41.89
C ALA A 203 -27.61 -6.34 41.41
N LEU A 204 -28.30 -7.41 41.03
CA LEU A 204 -29.65 -7.35 40.47
C LEU A 204 -30.63 -6.67 41.43
N GLY A 205 -31.26 -5.58 41.03
CA GLY A 205 -32.19 -4.78 41.82
C GLY A 205 -31.57 -4.03 42.98
N ALA A 206 -30.25 -3.91 43.05
CA ALA A 206 -29.52 -3.20 44.10
C ALA A 206 -29.76 -1.69 44.04
N GLU A 207 -29.46 -0.98 45.14
CA GLU A 207 -29.56 0.47 45.18
C GLU A 207 -28.42 1.11 44.38
N VAL A 208 -28.78 2.03 43.47
CA VAL A 208 -27.81 2.78 42.63
C VAL A 208 -27.77 4.23 43.03
N ARG A 209 -26.59 4.76 43.25
CA ARG A 209 -26.34 6.16 43.63
C ARG A 209 -25.36 6.83 42.68
N SER A 210 -25.74 7.98 42.12
CA SER A 210 -24.81 8.77 41.29
C SER A 210 -24.10 9.80 42.19
N ILE A 211 -22.77 9.86 42.11
CA ILE A 211 -21.93 10.75 42.90
C ILE A 211 -21.16 11.70 41.99
N GLY A 212 -21.28 13.01 42.29
CA GLY A 212 -20.53 14.06 41.58
C GLY A 212 -21.09 14.42 40.20
N GLY A 213 -22.18 13.84 39.80
CA GLY A 213 -22.81 14.10 38.50
C GLY A 213 -24.26 14.56 38.60
N VAL A 214 -24.79 15.07 37.49
CA VAL A 214 -26.20 15.37 37.35
C VAL A 214 -26.91 14.16 36.77
N THR A 215 -27.73 13.49 37.59
CA THR A 215 -28.57 12.39 37.11
C THR A 215 -29.75 12.96 36.37
N PRO A 216 -29.92 12.71 35.06
CA PRO A 216 -31.12 13.19 34.36
C PRO A 216 -32.35 12.50 34.90
N PRO A 217 -33.53 13.14 34.82
CA PRO A 217 -34.78 12.49 35.15
C PRO A 217 -34.94 11.25 34.27
N ALA A 218 -35.49 10.18 34.83
CA ALA A 218 -35.77 8.95 34.13
C ALA A 218 -36.55 9.24 32.84
N ARG A 219 -35.97 8.94 31.73
CA ARG A 219 -36.59 9.06 30.41
C ARG A 219 -36.54 7.69 29.76
N TRP A 220 -37.66 7.24 29.25
CA TRP A 220 -37.90 6.04 28.44
C TRP A 220 -36.91 4.87 28.62
N HIS A 221 -35.58 5.11 28.49
CA HIS A 221 -34.53 4.10 28.53
C HIS A 221 -33.39 4.47 29.50
N TRP A 222 -33.47 5.56 30.25
CA TRP A 222 -32.38 6.02 31.13
C TRP A 222 -32.88 6.22 32.55
N SER A 223 -32.36 5.41 33.49
CA SER A 223 -32.63 5.50 34.92
C SER A 223 -31.49 4.93 35.72
N GLN A 224 -31.34 5.34 36.98
CA GLN A 224 -30.38 4.69 37.89
C GLN A 224 -30.70 3.19 38.06
N SER A 225 -31.96 2.82 38.18
CA SER A 225 -32.39 1.44 38.38
C SER A 225 -32.10 0.54 37.16
N PHE A 226 -31.94 1.11 35.98
CA PHE A 226 -31.63 0.36 34.75
C PHE A 226 -30.17 -0.09 34.66
N LEU A 227 -29.31 0.32 35.63
CA LEU A 227 -27.94 -0.18 35.71
C LEU A 227 -27.87 -1.59 36.29
N VAL A 228 -28.95 -2.06 36.93
CA VAL A 228 -28.99 -3.31 37.70
C VAL A 228 -30.32 -4.05 37.53
N ASP A 229 -30.99 -3.89 36.42
CA ASP A 229 -32.30 -4.52 36.16
C ASP A 229 -32.15 -5.87 35.42
N GLY A 230 -30.92 -6.25 35.02
CA GLY A 230 -30.60 -7.47 34.32
C GLY A 230 -30.87 -7.40 32.81
N GLU A 231 -31.28 -6.23 32.30
CA GLU A 231 -31.50 -6.04 30.88
C GLU A 231 -30.25 -5.48 30.19
N THR A 232 -29.87 -6.04 29.08
CA THR A 232 -28.68 -5.60 28.35
C THR A 232 -28.99 -5.39 26.88
N PRO A 233 -28.25 -4.48 26.20
CA PRO A 233 -28.36 -4.31 24.76
C PRO A 233 -27.52 -5.34 23.97
N LEU A 234 -27.04 -6.40 24.61
CA LEU A 234 -26.10 -7.37 24.01
C LEU A 234 -26.83 -8.44 23.15
N GLY A 235 -28.15 -8.42 23.08
CA GLY A 235 -28.93 -9.42 22.40
C GLY A 235 -29.22 -10.65 23.26
N LEU A 236 -29.36 -11.79 22.63
CA LEU A 236 -29.66 -13.04 23.30
C LEU A 236 -28.41 -13.73 23.86
N PRO A 237 -28.48 -14.28 25.09
CA PRO A 237 -27.41 -15.08 25.67
C PRO A 237 -27.37 -16.47 25.04
N GLU A 238 -27.12 -16.55 23.75
CA GLU A 238 -27.13 -17.81 23.02
C GLU A 238 -25.88 -18.05 22.19
N TYR A 239 -25.53 -19.29 21.98
CA TYR A 239 -24.49 -19.68 21.00
C TYR A 239 -25.12 -20.51 19.87
N PRO A 240 -24.62 -20.36 18.64
CA PRO A 240 -25.17 -21.04 17.47
C PRO A 240 -25.08 -22.57 17.60
N VAL A 241 -26.15 -23.27 17.26
CA VAL A 241 -26.19 -24.73 17.15
C VAL A 241 -26.70 -25.12 15.77
N ALA A 242 -26.06 -26.11 15.17
CA ALA A 242 -26.34 -26.46 13.78
C ALA A 242 -27.78 -26.90 13.53
N GLU A 243 -28.44 -27.52 14.53
CA GLU A 243 -29.81 -28.03 14.38
C GLU A 243 -30.58 -27.95 15.71
N HIS A 244 -31.65 -27.17 15.75
CA HIS A 244 -32.74 -27.36 16.69
C HIS A 244 -34.06 -27.17 15.95
N GLY A 245 -35.07 -28.00 16.28
CA GLY A 245 -36.32 -28.12 15.53
C GLY A 245 -37.34 -27.01 15.81
N ASN A 246 -37.23 -26.36 16.95
CA ASN A 246 -38.18 -25.31 17.39
C ASN A 246 -37.62 -23.93 17.15
N ILE A 247 -38.48 -22.97 16.86
CA ILE A 247 -38.13 -21.52 16.81
C ILE A 247 -38.78 -20.71 17.91
N GLY A 248 -39.72 -21.32 18.63
CA GLY A 248 -40.49 -20.68 19.66
C GLY A 248 -41.94 -21.17 19.69
N TRP A 249 -42.75 -20.47 20.42
CA TRP A 249 -44.21 -20.64 20.55
C TRP A 249 -44.92 -19.36 20.13
N ILE A 250 -46.08 -19.50 19.49
CA ILE A 250 -46.94 -18.39 19.10
C ILE A 250 -48.42 -18.75 19.45
N SER A 251 -49.17 -17.77 19.96
CA SER A 251 -50.58 -17.90 20.20
C SER A 251 -51.40 -17.88 18.91
N GLU A 252 -52.65 -18.34 19.01
CA GLU A 252 -53.66 -17.97 18.03
C GLU A 252 -53.83 -16.46 17.93
N ALA A 253 -54.22 -16.00 16.73
CA ALA A 253 -54.44 -14.59 16.46
C ALA A 253 -55.65 -14.07 17.26
N ARG A 254 -55.49 -12.86 17.82
CA ARG A 254 -56.59 -12.13 18.50
C ARG A 254 -56.92 -10.88 17.73
N THR A 255 -58.18 -10.49 17.78
CA THR A 255 -58.66 -9.27 17.16
C THR A 255 -58.33 -8.03 17.99
N SER A 256 -58.28 -8.16 19.30
CA SER A 256 -57.97 -7.12 20.25
C SER A 256 -56.66 -7.38 21.01
N ALA A 257 -55.84 -6.37 21.16
CA ALA A 257 -54.64 -6.44 22.00
C ALA A 257 -54.94 -6.50 23.49
N ASN A 258 -56.18 -6.24 23.91
CA ASN A 258 -56.62 -6.26 25.31
C ASN A 258 -57.16 -7.67 25.73
N GLU A 259 -57.04 -8.64 24.88
CA GLU A 259 -57.33 -10.03 25.24
C GLU A 259 -56.13 -10.63 25.96
N SER A 260 -56.40 -11.30 27.11
CA SER A 260 -55.30 -11.96 27.84
C SER A 260 -55.02 -13.38 27.35
N ILE A 261 -53.73 -13.78 27.35
CA ILE A 261 -53.26 -15.10 27.03
C ILE A 261 -52.40 -15.61 28.18
N ARG A 262 -52.58 -16.88 28.57
CA ARG A 262 -51.91 -17.47 29.74
C ARG A 262 -51.05 -18.67 29.38
N LEU A 263 -49.84 -18.68 29.94
CA LEU A 263 -48.97 -19.83 29.95
C LEU A 263 -48.82 -20.32 31.39
N SER A 264 -48.85 -21.63 31.63
CA SER A 264 -48.66 -22.20 32.97
C SER A 264 -47.58 -23.31 32.94
N LEU A 265 -46.65 -23.23 33.88
CA LEU A 265 -45.54 -24.20 34.03
C LEU A 265 -45.69 -24.94 35.37
N ASP A 266 -45.46 -26.24 35.38
CA ASP A 266 -45.29 -27.06 36.58
C ASP A 266 -43.84 -27.50 36.74
N LEU A 267 -43.15 -27.02 37.75
CA LEU A 267 -41.75 -27.34 38.02
C LEU A 267 -41.58 -28.81 38.52
N GLY A 268 -42.70 -29.49 38.81
CA GLY A 268 -42.73 -30.86 39.34
C GLY A 268 -42.51 -30.97 40.85
N LYS A 269 -41.78 -30.01 41.43
CA LYS A 269 -41.56 -29.87 42.88
C LYS A 269 -41.56 -28.41 43.29
N ALA A 270 -41.89 -28.13 44.53
CA ALA A 270 -41.74 -26.81 45.08
C ALA A 270 -40.27 -26.43 45.19
N ALA A 271 -39.94 -25.21 44.76
CA ALA A 271 -38.60 -24.65 44.78
C ALA A 271 -38.64 -23.14 45.04
N ILE A 272 -37.57 -22.55 45.52
CA ILE A 272 -37.44 -21.10 45.63
C ILE A 272 -37.25 -20.53 44.22
N VAL A 273 -38.11 -19.61 43.83
CA VAL A 273 -38.01 -18.86 42.57
C VAL A 273 -37.93 -17.37 42.86
N ASP A 274 -37.11 -16.67 42.13
CA ASP A 274 -36.86 -15.23 42.35
C ASP A 274 -36.93 -14.38 41.08
N ALA A 275 -37.04 -15.00 39.91
CA ALA A 275 -37.25 -14.29 38.65
C ALA A 275 -37.87 -15.19 37.56
N VAL A 276 -38.48 -14.53 36.58
CA VAL A 276 -38.84 -15.14 35.29
C VAL A 276 -38.10 -14.40 34.19
N ARG A 277 -37.40 -15.11 33.31
CA ARG A 277 -36.78 -14.55 32.11
C ARG A 277 -37.54 -14.99 30.88
N LEU A 278 -37.94 -14.00 30.07
CA LEU A 278 -38.73 -14.21 28.84
C LEU A 278 -37.81 -13.91 27.62
N VAL A 279 -37.74 -14.86 26.72
CA VAL A 279 -36.92 -14.75 25.51
C VAL A 279 -37.84 -14.42 24.34
N PRO A 280 -37.66 -13.24 23.65
CA PRO A 280 -38.49 -12.89 22.52
C PRO A 280 -38.34 -13.87 21.35
N ALA A 281 -39.47 -14.05 20.64
CA ALA A 281 -39.49 -14.86 19.43
C ALA A 281 -38.81 -14.12 18.26
N LYS A 282 -38.21 -14.89 17.36
CA LYS A 282 -37.72 -14.32 16.10
C LYS A 282 -38.88 -13.88 15.22
N ARG A 283 -38.80 -12.70 14.65
CA ARG A 283 -39.75 -12.23 13.66
C ARG A 283 -39.77 -13.17 12.44
N PRO A 284 -41.00 -13.55 11.93
CA PRO A 284 -41.09 -14.46 10.78
C PRO A 284 -40.52 -13.83 9.48
N THR A 285 -40.64 -12.52 9.31
CA THR A 285 -40.21 -11.78 8.13
C THR A 285 -39.52 -10.47 8.54
N SER A 286 -38.65 -9.94 7.69
CA SER A 286 -37.86 -8.72 7.97
C SER A 286 -38.67 -7.43 8.00
N ASP A 287 -39.88 -7.42 7.45
CA ASP A 287 -40.81 -6.30 7.43
C ASP A 287 -41.55 -6.11 8.76
N LEU A 288 -41.57 -7.11 9.64
CA LEU A 288 -42.09 -6.99 10.99
C LEU A 288 -41.03 -6.41 11.94
N PRO A 289 -41.45 -5.59 12.92
CA PRO A 289 -40.51 -5.06 13.91
C PRO A 289 -39.92 -6.18 14.78
N SER A 290 -38.76 -5.95 15.32
CA SER A 290 -38.17 -6.80 16.37
C SER A 290 -39.07 -6.82 17.64
N GLY A 291 -38.92 -7.83 18.48
CA GLY A 291 -39.82 -8.09 19.59
C GLY A 291 -41.21 -8.58 19.11
N PHE A 292 -41.21 -9.32 18.00
CA PHE A 292 -42.42 -9.91 17.43
C PHE A 292 -43.20 -10.72 18.47
N GLY A 293 -44.47 -10.41 18.63
CA GLY A 293 -45.34 -11.10 19.56
C GLY A 293 -45.09 -10.84 21.06
N PHE A 294 -44.10 -10.03 21.42
CA PHE A 294 -43.75 -9.75 22.81
C PHE A 294 -44.80 -8.78 23.43
N PRO A 295 -45.50 -9.15 24.50
CA PRO A 295 -46.59 -8.37 25.03
C PRO A 295 -46.11 -7.09 25.70
N ARG A 296 -46.98 -6.08 25.74
CA ARG A 296 -46.72 -4.79 26.40
C ARG A 296 -46.90 -4.83 27.91
N LYS A 297 -47.85 -5.68 28.38
CA LYS A 297 -48.10 -5.81 29.80
C LYS A 297 -48.20 -7.25 30.19
N MET A 298 -47.43 -7.64 31.25
CA MET A 298 -47.30 -8.98 31.76
C MET A 298 -47.60 -9.04 33.25
N VAL A 299 -48.19 -10.14 33.67
CA VAL A 299 -48.42 -10.50 35.08
C VAL A 299 -47.77 -11.86 35.35
N ILE A 300 -46.94 -11.94 36.35
CA ILE A 300 -46.35 -13.21 36.85
C ILE A 300 -47.03 -13.57 38.13
N SER A 301 -47.55 -14.81 38.18
CA SER A 301 -48.17 -15.37 39.38
C SER A 301 -47.58 -16.72 39.71
N VAL A 302 -47.50 -17.05 40.96
CA VAL A 302 -46.96 -18.29 41.48
C VAL A 302 -48.00 -18.99 42.36
N SER A 303 -47.90 -20.33 42.44
CA SER A 303 -48.74 -21.12 43.31
C SER A 303 -47.99 -22.36 43.81
N ALA A 304 -48.27 -22.83 45.00
CA ALA A 304 -47.75 -24.05 45.56
C ALA A 304 -48.52 -25.28 45.09
N SER A 305 -49.83 -25.21 44.95
CA SER A 305 -50.72 -26.31 44.60
C SER A 305 -51.21 -26.34 43.15
N GLY A 306 -51.23 -25.16 42.48
CA GLY A 306 -51.85 -24.95 41.16
C GLY A 306 -53.38 -24.74 41.19
N GLU A 307 -54.00 -24.81 42.38
CA GLU A 307 -55.43 -24.60 42.52
C GLU A 307 -55.81 -23.10 42.29
N ALA A 308 -57.03 -22.85 41.82
CA ALA A 308 -57.47 -21.55 41.43
C ALA A 308 -57.37 -20.47 42.56
N SER A 309 -57.51 -20.89 43.80
CA SER A 309 -57.48 -20.04 45.01
C SER A 309 -56.04 -19.75 45.52
N ASP A 310 -55.02 -20.48 45.03
CA ASP A 310 -53.65 -20.45 45.58
C ASP A 310 -52.70 -19.54 44.75
N TRP A 311 -53.17 -18.94 43.69
CA TRP A 311 -52.40 -18.07 42.86
C TRP A 311 -52.14 -16.71 43.49
N LYS A 312 -50.85 -16.34 43.63
CA LYS A 312 -50.39 -15.08 44.13
C LYS A 312 -49.62 -14.34 43.02
N THR A 313 -50.06 -13.13 42.69
CA THR A 313 -49.26 -12.26 41.78
C THR A 313 -48.00 -11.83 42.51
N VAL A 314 -46.85 -12.06 41.89
CA VAL A 314 -45.52 -11.69 42.41
C VAL A 314 -44.91 -10.55 41.65
N ALA A 315 -45.29 -10.36 40.36
CA ALA A 315 -44.83 -9.23 39.58
C ALA A 315 -45.88 -8.82 38.53
N GLU A 316 -45.95 -7.51 38.29
CA GLU A 316 -46.72 -6.92 37.18
C GLU A 316 -45.79 -5.90 36.51
N ARG A 317 -45.61 -5.94 35.20
CA ARG A 317 -44.70 -5.07 34.48
C ARG A 317 -45.29 -4.59 33.18
N ASP A 318 -45.22 -3.28 32.98
CA ASP A 318 -45.41 -2.64 31.68
C ASP A 318 -44.08 -2.63 30.97
N MET A 319 -44.08 -3.12 29.73
CA MET A 319 -42.85 -3.36 29.01
C MET A 319 -42.80 -2.55 27.72
N GLY A 320 -41.66 -2.02 27.42
CA GLY A 320 -41.35 -1.53 26.09
C GLY A 320 -41.15 -2.67 25.09
N ASN A 321 -40.80 -2.37 23.88
CA ASN A 321 -40.37 -3.37 22.91
C ASN A 321 -38.91 -3.81 23.27
N PRO A 322 -38.70 -5.06 23.67
CA PRO A 322 -37.35 -5.52 24.06
C PRO A 322 -36.42 -5.74 22.86
N GLY A 323 -36.94 -5.65 21.64
CA GLY A 323 -36.18 -6.00 20.46
C GLY A 323 -35.81 -7.50 20.44
N HIS A 324 -34.52 -7.78 20.46
CA HIS A 324 -34.00 -9.15 20.55
C HIS A 324 -33.53 -9.52 21.96
N ASN A 325 -33.59 -8.58 22.92
CA ASN A 325 -33.03 -8.86 24.24
C ASN A 325 -34.01 -9.68 25.10
N PRO A 326 -33.52 -10.60 25.95
CA PRO A 326 -34.35 -11.26 26.94
C PRO A 326 -34.78 -10.24 27.99
N VAL A 327 -35.96 -10.44 28.52
CA VAL A 327 -36.53 -9.61 29.58
C VAL A 327 -36.53 -10.38 30.88
N LEU A 328 -35.86 -9.85 31.90
CA LEU A 328 -35.84 -10.38 33.23
C LEU A 328 -36.87 -9.70 34.12
N ILE A 329 -37.75 -10.47 34.77
CA ILE A 329 -38.75 -10.01 35.68
C ILE A 329 -38.43 -10.56 37.08
N PRO A 330 -37.68 -9.80 37.89
CA PRO A 330 -37.33 -10.23 39.25
C PRO A 330 -38.52 -9.98 40.21
N PHE A 331 -38.58 -10.81 41.25
CA PHE A 331 -39.50 -10.65 42.36
C PHE A 331 -38.90 -11.25 43.64
N ASP A 332 -39.55 -11.00 44.78
CA ASP A 332 -39.09 -11.53 46.07
C ASP A 332 -39.04 -13.06 46.02
N ALA A 333 -37.96 -13.64 46.49
CA ALA A 333 -37.76 -15.07 46.52
C ALA A 333 -38.95 -15.76 47.17
N THR A 334 -39.63 -16.58 46.40
CA THR A 334 -40.91 -17.20 46.78
C THR A 334 -40.86 -18.71 46.52
N ASN A 335 -41.35 -19.49 47.49
CA ASN A 335 -41.45 -20.95 47.30
C ASN A 335 -42.69 -21.29 46.45
N ALA A 336 -42.49 -21.83 45.29
CA ALA A 336 -43.53 -22.15 44.31
C ALA A 336 -43.24 -23.45 43.56
N ARG A 337 -44.33 -24.13 43.13
CA ARG A 337 -44.26 -25.23 42.18
C ARG A 337 -44.80 -24.86 40.81
N HIS A 338 -45.84 -24.03 40.80
CA HIS A 338 -46.52 -23.61 39.58
C HIS A 338 -46.30 -22.13 39.32
N ILE A 339 -45.96 -21.81 38.08
CA ILE A 339 -45.74 -20.44 37.61
C ILE A 339 -46.72 -20.16 36.48
N ARG A 340 -47.32 -18.98 36.51
CA ARG A 340 -48.19 -18.45 35.44
C ARG A 340 -47.62 -17.19 34.89
N VAL A 341 -47.51 -17.15 33.57
CA VAL A 341 -47.12 -15.97 32.80
C VAL A 341 -48.35 -15.55 32.01
N GLU A 342 -48.90 -14.37 32.30
CA GLU A 342 -50.10 -13.84 31.67
C GLU A 342 -49.75 -12.58 30.91
N ALA A 343 -49.94 -12.61 29.58
CA ALA A 343 -49.90 -11.45 28.71
C ALA A 343 -51.26 -10.72 28.78
N VAL A 344 -51.33 -9.57 29.41
CA VAL A 344 -52.57 -8.80 29.60
C VAL A 344 -52.78 -7.81 28.46
N GLN A 345 -51.71 -7.29 27.87
CA GLN A 345 -51.74 -6.47 26.68
C GLN A 345 -50.84 -7.07 25.62
N LEU A 346 -51.47 -7.63 24.57
CA LEU A 346 -50.76 -8.32 23.50
C LEU A 346 -50.05 -7.34 22.56
N TRP A 347 -49.05 -7.88 21.86
CA TRP A 347 -48.34 -7.19 20.81
C TRP A 347 -49.16 -7.05 19.53
N LYS A 348 -49.03 -5.91 18.85
CA LYS A 348 -49.65 -5.63 17.55
C LYS A 348 -48.63 -4.84 16.70
N ALA A 349 -48.35 -5.29 15.46
CA ALA A 349 -47.42 -4.59 14.58
C ALA A 349 -47.97 -3.25 14.09
N PHE A 350 -49.25 -3.26 13.64
CA PHE A 350 -49.98 -2.12 13.08
C PHE A 350 -51.46 -2.23 13.50
N ASP A 351 -52.24 -1.19 13.33
CA ASP A 351 -53.65 -1.19 13.75
C ASP A 351 -54.49 -2.30 13.12
N ASP A 352 -54.25 -2.63 11.84
CA ASP A 352 -54.96 -3.69 11.13
C ASP A 352 -54.31 -5.09 11.27
N TYR A 353 -53.14 -5.17 11.95
CA TYR A 353 -52.47 -6.45 12.16
C TYR A 353 -53.09 -7.20 13.35
N PRO A 354 -53.24 -8.53 13.30
CA PRO A 354 -53.75 -9.27 14.44
C PRO A 354 -52.83 -9.19 15.64
N ALA A 355 -53.36 -9.32 16.83
CA ALA A 355 -52.60 -9.34 18.06
C ALA A 355 -52.10 -10.77 18.33
N PHE A 356 -50.86 -10.90 18.79
CA PHE A 356 -50.24 -12.19 19.13
C PHE A 356 -49.46 -12.09 20.44
N PHE A 357 -49.28 -13.29 21.04
CA PHE A 357 -48.27 -13.51 22.05
C PHE A 357 -47.30 -14.55 21.53
N ALA A 358 -46.01 -14.25 21.46
CA ALA A 358 -45.01 -15.15 21.00
C ALA A 358 -43.74 -15.05 21.86
N LEU A 359 -43.11 -16.17 22.16
CA LEU A 359 -41.84 -16.28 22.89
C LEU A 359 -41.02 -17.45 22.31
N SER A 360 -39.71 -17.36 22.40
CA SER A 360 -38.82 -18.51 22.14
C SER A 360 -38.68 -19.37 23.39
N GLU A 361 -38.51 -18.77 24.59
CA GLU A 361 -38.30 -19.53 25.82
C GLU A 361 -38.89 -18.78 27.02
N VAL A 362 -39.29 -19.53 28.03
CA VAL A 362 -39.69 -19.06 29.37
C VAL A 362 -38.80 -19.75 30.41
N GLU A 363 -37.90 -19.00 31.02
CA GLU A 363 -37.07 -19.52 32.09
C GLU A 363 -37.64 -19.09 33.46
N VAL A 364 -37.69 -20.03 34.38
CA VAL A 364 -38.02 -19.78 35.79
C VAL A 364 -36.75 -19.93 36.62
N LEU A 365 -36.30 -18.84 37.20
CA LEU A 365 -34.98 -18.79 37.78
C LEU A 365 -34.98 -18.91 39.30
N SER A 366 -33.96 -19.60 39.80
CA SER A 366 -33.46 -19.53 41.16
C SER A 366 -32.01 -19.08 41.11
N GLY A 367 -31.77 -17.82 41.35
CA GLY A 367 -30.51 -17.19 40.94
C GLY A 367 -30.33 -17.19 39.43
N ASP A 368 -29.32 -17.91 38.89
CA ASP A 368 -29.12 -18.08 37.43
C ASP A 368 -29.44 -19.52 36.94
N GLU A 369 -30.02 -20.35 37.83
CA GLU A 369 -30.44 -21.75 37.48
C GLU A 369 -31.84 -21.71 36.90
N ASN A 370 -32.03 -22.21 35.66
CA ASN A 370 -33.33 -22.35 35.04
C ASN A 370 -34.03 -23.64 35.51
N LEU A 371 -35.03 -23.51 36.36
CA LEU A 371 -35.83 -24.63 36.91
C LEU A 371 -36.89 -25.12 35.93
N ALA A 372 -37.22 -24.36 34.90
CA ALA A 372 -38.22 -24.69 33.90
C ALA A 372 -37.68 -25.61 32.79
N LEU A 373 -36.37 -25.81 32.70
CA LEU A 373 -35.75 -26.57 31.62
C LEU A 373 -36.32 -27.97 31.51
N GLY A 374 -36.86 -28.28 30.31
CA GLY A 374 -37.49 -29.57 30.00
C GLY A 374 -38.81 -29.83 30.69
N LYS A 375 -39.45 -28.84 31.32
CA LYS A 375 -40.77 -28.95 31.94
C LYS A 375 -41.88 -28.71 30.94
N GLY A 376 -43.01 -29.36 31.19
CA GLY A 376 -44.19 -29.15 30.35
C GLY A 376 -44.83 -27.77 30.56
N VAL A 377 -45.08 -27.07 29.48
CA VAL A 377 -45.77 -25.78 29.48
C VAL A 377 -47.21 -26.01 28.97
N ASN A 378 -48.18 -25.66 29.78
CA ASN A 378 -49.59 -25.66 29.37
C ASN A 378 -49.89 -24.32 28.70
N SER A 379 -50.22 -24.38 27.41
CA SER A 379 -50.47 -23.22 26.55
C SER A 379 -51.74 -23.46 25.70
N PRO A 380 -52.93 -23.33 26.27
CA PRO A 380 -54.19 -23.68 25.61
C PRO A 380 -54.50 -22.84 24.36
N ASP A 381 -53.94 -21.66 24.31
CA ASP A 381 -54.13 -20.71 23.19
C ASP A 381 -53.03 -20.79 22.12
N GLY A 382 -52.17 -21.82 22.18
CA GLY A 382 -51.05 -21.98 21.24
C GLY A 382 -51.46 -22.55 19.90
N MET A 383 -50.91 -22.03 18.82
CA MET A 383 -50.97 -22.68 17.51
C MET A 383 -50.18 -24.00 17.54
N MET A 384 -50.85 -25.08 17.20
CA MET A 384 -50.23 -26.40 17.21
C MET A 384 -49.43 -26.62 15.92
N ASN A 385 -48.12 -26.90 16.07
CA ASN A 385 -47.22 -27.39 15.00
C ASN A 385 -47.21 -26.57 13.71
N LEU A 386 -47.28 -25.24 13.82
CA LEU A 386 -47.14 -24.37 12.69
C LEU A 386 -45.68 -24.45 12.14
N ILE A 387 -45.56 -24.79 10.85
CA ILE A 387 -44.26 -24.86 10.17
C ILE A 387 -43.77 -23.43 9.88
N ALA A 388 -42.56 -23.11 10.35
CA ALA A 388 -41.88 -21.87 10.06
C ALA A 388 -40.90 -22.01 8.85
N GLN A 389 -40.28 -20.92 8.44
CA GLN A 389 -39.26 -21.00 7.44
C GLN A 389 -38.09 -21.91 7.85
N GLY A 390 -37.57 -22.70 6.89
CA GLY A 390 -36.47 -23.66 7.14
C GLY A 390 -36.89 -24.97 7.76
N GLY A 391 -38.20 -25.31 7.80
CA GLY A 391 -38.70 -26.58 8.29
C GLY A 391 -38.71 -26.72 9.82
N ARG A 392 -38.50 -25.63 10.56
CA ARG A 392 -38.62 -25.54 12.02
C ARG A 392 -40.09 -25.31 12.43
N PHE A 393 -40.40 -25.58 13.68
CA PHE A 393 -41.79 -25.58 14.17
C PHE A 393 -41.98 -24.55 15.29
N TRP A 394 -43.21 -23.98 15.33
CA TRP A 394 -43.75 -23.31 16.48
C TRP A 394 -44.44 -24.37 17.37
N SER A 395 -43.98 -24.54 18.60
CA SER A 395 -44.54 -25.53 19.51
C SER A 395 -44.45 -25.09 20.97
N SER A 396 -45.29 -25.61 21.82
CA SER A 396 -45.23 -25.35 23.28
C SER A 396 -43.95 -25.98 23.92
N ALA A 397 -43.37 -26.99 23.29
CA ALA A 397 -42.12 -27.57 23.75
C ALA A 397 -40.95 -26.62 23.66
N ALA A 398 -40.99 -25.63 22.76
CA ALA A 398 -39.99 -24.57 22.62
C ALA A 398 -39.90 -23.65 23.84
N LEU A 399 -40.96 -23.54 24.64
CA LEU A 399 -41.01 -22.64 25.80
C LEU A 399 -40.15 -23.07 26.98
N SER A 400 -39.54 -24.28 26.95
CA SER A 400 -38.72 -24.79 28.02
C SER A 400 -37.64 -25.77 27.55
N ASP A 401 -37.25 -25.69 26.28
CA ASP A 401 -36.22 -26.60 25.72
C ASP A 401 -34.78 -26.09 25.88
N GLY A 402 -34.65 -24.88 26.39
CA GLY A 402 -33.35 -24.21 26.61
C GLY A 402 -32.72 -23.59 25.37
N PHE A 403 -33.56 -23.39 24.32
CA PHE A 403 -33.11 -22.76 23.08
C PHE A 403 -33.80 -21.41 22.86
N GLY A 404 -33.02 -20.47 22.42
CA GLY A 404 -33.50 -19.24 21.81
C GLY A 404 -33.78 -19.45 20.32
N PRO A 405 -34.10 -18.37 19.59
CA PRO A 405 -34.46 -18.47 18.17
C PRO A 405 -33.28 -18.88 17.26
N GLU A 406 -32.03 -18.71 17.66
CA GLU A 406 -30.86 -19.01 16.84
C GLU A 406 -29.95 -20.08 17.44
N GLY A 407 -30.05 -20.35 18.74
CA GLY A 407 -29.16 -21.27 19.39
C GLY A 407 -29.54 -21.66 20.81
N ARG A 408 -28.62 -22.33 21.50
CA ARG A 408 -28.79 -22.71 22.89
C ARG A 408 -28.55 -21.51 23.81
N LEU A 409 -29.48 -21.32 24.75
CA LEU A 409 -29.35 -20.30 25.77
C LEU A 409 -28.25 -20.63 26.79
N LEU A 410 -27.55 -19.60 27.21
CA LEU A 410 -26.46 -19.65 28.19
C LEU A 410 -26.91 -19.02 29.50
N PRO A 411 -26.47 -19.51 30.66
CA PRO A 411 -26.52 -18.76 31.91
C PRO A 411 -25.78 -17.44 31.76
N THR A 412 -26.29 -16.39 32.39
CA THR A 412 -25.77 -15.01 32.22
C THR A 412 -24.28 -14.88 32.51
N ARG A 413 -23.83 -15.53 33.59
CA ARG A 413 -22.41 -15.57 33.94
C ARG A 413 -21.53 -16.19 32.85
N GLU A 414 -21.97 -17.37 32.36
CA GLU A 414 -21.24 -18.06 31.30
C GLU A 414 -21.22 -17.22 30.01
N TRP A 415 -22.35 -16.61 29.68
CA TRP A 415 -22.44 -15.68 28.54
C TRP A 415 -21.42 -14.54 28.62
N MET A 416 -21.29 -13.86 29.77
CA MET A 416 -20.30 -12.81 29.97
C MET A 416 -18.87 -13.31 29.75
N LEU A 417 -18.53 -14.49 30.29
CA LEU A 417 -17.21 -15.11 30.09
C LEU A 417 -16.95 -15.48 28.61
N GLN A 418 -17.95 -15.99 27.92
CA GLN A 418 -17.81 -16.32 26.50
C GLN A 418 -17.70 -15.09 25.61
N LEU A 419 -18.37 -13.98 25.94
CA LEU A 419 -18.21 -12.70 25.24
C LEU A 419 -16.82 -12.10 25.47
N ASP A 420 -16.24 -12.24 26.67
CA ASP A 420 -14.87 -11.82 26.95
C ASP A 420 -13.86 -12.67 26.15
N GLU A 421 -14.06 -13.97 26.10
CA GLU A 421 -13.22 -14.86 25.28
C GLU A 421 -13.34 -14.51 23.78
N ARG A 422 -14.58 -14.23 23.30
CA ARG A 422 -14.79 -13.74 21.94
C ARG A 422 -13.99 -12.48 21.68
N LEU A 423 -14.05 -11.49 22.55
CA LEU A 423 -13.28 -10.25 22.42
C LEU A 423 -11.77 -10.49 22.33
N ARG A 424 -11.24 -11.41 23.15
CA ARG A 424 -9.82 -11.80 23.09
C ARG A 424 -9.45 -12.41 21.76
N LEU A 425 -10.27 -13.32 21.22
CA LEU A 425 -10.03 -13.94 19.94
C LEU A 425 -10.18 -12.95 18.79
N GLU A 426 -11.15 -12.04 18.84
CA GLU A 426 -11.33 -10.97 17.84
C GLU A 426 -10.17 -9.97 17.86
N THR A 427 -9.67 -9.62 19.04
CA THR A 427 -8.48 -8.78 19.19
C THR A 427 -7.26 -9.49 18.58
N ARG A 428 -7.07 -10.76 18.91
CA ARG A 428 -5.99 -11.57 18.32
C ARG A 428 -6.10 -11.65 16.79
N ARG A 429 -7.30 -11.85 16.27
CA ARG A 429 -7.57 -11.85 14.84
C ARG A 429 -7.24 -10.50 14.20
N HIS A 430 -7.61 -9.40 14.85
CA HIS A 430 -7.29 -8.06 14.39
C HIS A 430 -5.77 -7.82 14.33
N ASP A 431 -5.05 -8.20 15.38
CA ASP A 431 -3.59 -8.07 15.44
C ASP A 431 -2.90 -8.87 14.33
N LEU A 432 -3.39 -10.09 14.06
CA LEU A 432 -2.88 -10.93 12.97
C LEU A 432 -3.15 -10.31 11.60
N HIS A 433 -4.32 -9.69 11.39
CA HIS A 433 -4.59 -8.96 10.16
C HIS A 433 -3.66 -7.77 9.98
N LEU A 434 -3.38 -7.01 11.05
CA LEU A 434 -2.41 -5.93 11.01
C LEU A 434 -0.98 -6.43 10.73
N GLU A 435 -0.59 -7.55 11.35
CA GLU A 435 0.71 -8.19 11.11
C GLU A 435 0.81 -8.68 9.65
N ALA A 436 -0.23 -9.31 9.14
CA ALA A 436 -0.31 -9.74 7.75
C ALA A 436 -0.20 -8.56 6.77
N GLY A 437 -0.90 -7.46 7.05
CA GLY A 437 -0.80 -6.23 6.25
C GLY A 437 0.62 -5.68 6.21
N ARG A 438 1.31 -5.60 7.36
CA ARG A 438 2.72 -5.15 7.42
C ARG A 438 3.66 -6.07 6.63
N LEU A 439 3.44 -7.37 6.67
CA LEU A 439 4.23 -8.33 5.88
C LEU A 439 4.03 -8.11 4.39
N VAL A 440 2.78 -7.94 3.93
CA VAL A 440 2.47 -7.66 2.51
C VAL A 440 3.11 -6.34 2.07
N ASP A 441 2.99 -5.29 2.87
CA ASP A 441 3.62 -3.98 2.59
C ASP A 441 5.15 -4.07 2.52
N GLY A 442 5.74 -4.85 3.41
CA GLY A 442 7.19 -5.15 3.38
C GLY A 442 7.62 -5.84 2.10
N TRP A 443 6.86 -6.83 1.64
CA TRP A 443 7.10 -7.53 0.38
C TRP A 443 6.91 -6.62 -0.83
N ARG A 444 5.86 -5.77 -0.81
CA ARG A 444 5.61 -4.76 -1.85
C ARG A 444 6.80 -3.81 -1.98
N HIS A 445 7.28 -3.27 -0.87
CA HIS A 445 8.41 -2.34 -0.86
C HIS A 445 9.70 -3.00 -1.37
N THR A 446 9.99 -4.22 -0.92
CA THR A 446 11.15 -5.00 -1.37
C THR A 446 11.08 -5.29 -2.87
N ALA A 447 9.91 -5.66 -3.39
CA ALA A 447 9.68 -5.90 -4.81
C ALA A 447 9.86 -4.62 -5.64
N GLN A 448 9.38 -3.47 -5.16
CA GLN A 448 9.58 -2.17 -5.83
C GLN A 448 11.05 -1.80 -5.93
N ILE A 449 11.83 -1.97 -4.85
CA ILE A 449 13.27 -1.74 -4.85
C ILE A 449 13.97 -2.70 -5.85
N GLY A 450 13.64 -3.99 -5.80
CA GLY A 450 14.18 -4.97 -6.73
C GLY A 450 13.92 -4.64 -8.19
N PHE A 451 12.69 -4.22 -8.50
CA PHE A 451 12.32 -3.78 -9.84
C PHE A 451 13.07 -2.53 -10.28
N GLY A 452 13.23 -1.55 -9.39
CA GLY A 452 14.04 -0.36 -9.63
C GLY A 452 15.50 -0.69 -9.97
N ILE A 453 16.11 -1.63 -9.25
CA ILE A 453 17.48 -2.09 -9.52
C ILE A 453 17.57 -2.77 -10.90
N ILE A 454 16.59 -3.59 -11.28
CA ILE A 454 16.55 -4.26 -12.59
C ILE A 454 16.44 -3.23 -13.72
N ILE A 455 15.59 -2.22 -13.58
CA ILE A 455 15.45 -1.13 -14.56
C ILE A 455 16.77 -0.38 -14.71
N LEU A 456 17.42 0.00 -13.60
CA LEU A 456 18.70 0.71 -13.60
C LEU A 456 19.80 -0.11 -14.25
N ALA A 457 19.87 -1.40 -13.95
CA ALA A 457 20.82 -2.33 -14.57
C ALA A 457 20.57 -2.48 -16.07
N GLY A 458 19.32 -2.60 -16.47
CA GLY A 458 18.93 -2.63 -17.89
C GLY A 458 19.30 -1.35 -18.62
N ALA A 459 19.00 -0.18 -18.05
CA ALA A 459 19.38 1.12 -18.61
C ALA A 459 20.90 1.27 -18.72
N PHE A 460 21.65 0.83 -17.70
CA PHE A 460 23.11 0.83 -17.73
C PHE A 460 23.64 -0.04 -18.86
N LEU A 461 23.11 -1.24 -19.06
CA LEU A 461 23.52 -2.13 -20.15
C LEU A 461 23.23 -1.54 -21.53
N ILE A 462 22.04 -0.93 -21.70
CA ILE A 462 21.64 -0.28 -22.96
C ILE A 462 22.60 0.86 -23.33
N ILE A 463 23.14 1.58 -22.35
CA ILE A 463 24.08 2.69 -22.55
C ILE A 463 25.51 2.17 -22.70
N ALA A 464 25.94 1.26 -21.84
CA ALA A 464 27.32 0.78 -21.77
C ALA A 464 27.74 -0.09 -22.97
N LEU A 465 26.84 -0.95 -23.46
CA LEU A 465 27.15 -1.85 -24.58
C LEU A 465 27.46 -1.10 -25.88
N PRO A 466 26.65 -0.11 -26.34
CA PRO A 466 26.98 0.65 -27.56
C PRO A 466 28.28 1.45 -27.42
N ILE A 467 28.53 2.03 -26.24
CA ILE A 467 29.77 2.79 -25.99
C ILE A 467 30.97 1.85 -26.12
N ARG A 468 30.93 0.70 -25.45
CA ARG A 468 32.00 -0.32 -25.53
C ARG A 468 32.21 -0.80 -26.95
N TYR A 469 31.13 -1.05 -27.70
CA TYR A 469 31.21 -1.46 -29.11
C TYR A 469 31.89 -0.39 -29.98
N ARG A 470 31.50 0.92 -29.80
CA ARG A 470 32.13 2.02 -30.54
C ARG A 470 33.61 2.16 -30.24
N ILE A 471 34.02 2.04 -28.97
CA ILE A 471 35.44 2.09 -28.59
C ILE A 471 36.19 0.94 -29.20
N HIS A 472 35.64 -0.26 -29.22
CA HIS A 472 36.28 -1.44 -29.78
C HIS A 472 36.43 -1.31 -31.30
N ALA A 473 35.36 -0.89 -32.00
CA ALA A 473 35.40 -0.68 -33.44
C ALA A 473 36.43 0.39 -33.87
N LYS A 474 36.55 1.49 -33.08
CA LYS A 474 37.57 2.51 -33.34
C LYS A 474 38.98 1.95 -33.21
N ARG A 475 39.28 1.17 -32.16
CA ARG A 475 40.58 0.54 -31.96
C ARG A 475 40.95 -0.45 -33.07
N GLU A 476 40.00 -1.21 -33.54
CA GLU A 476 40.25 -2.15 -34.64
C GLU A 476 40.54 -1.42 -35.97
N LEU A 477 39.85 -0.32 -36.23
CA LEU A 477 40.09 0.54 -37.38
C LEU A 477 41.51 1.13 -37.34
N GLU A 478 41.96 1.62 -36.19
CA GLU A 478 43.31 2.16 -35.99
C GLU A 478 44.38 1.09 -36.28
N LYS A 479 44.22 -0.13 -35.77
CA LYS A 479 45.12 -1.24 -36.03
C LYS A 479 45.25 -1.59 -37.52
N VAL A 480 44.13 -1.56 -38.24
CA VAL A 480 44.12 -1.82 -39.69
C VAL A 480 44.85 -0.74 -40.45
N ARG A 481 44.65 0.53 -40.10
CA ARG A 481 45.38 1.68 -40.69
C ARG A 481 46.86 1.57 -40.47
N ASP A 482 47.30 1.26 -39.23
CA ASP A 482 48.72 1.11 -38.90
C ASP A 482 49.40 -0.05 -39.67
N ARG A 483 48.69 -1.16 -39.85
CA ARG A 483 49.19 -2.29 -40.64
C ARG A 483 49.38 -1.91 -42.11
N ILE A 484 48.35 -1.31 -42.72
CA ILE A 484 48.40 -0.86 -44.12
C ILE A 484 49.58 0.11 -44.32
N ALA A 485 49.76 1.07 -43.41
CA ALA A 485 50.87 2.02 -43.50
C ALA A 485 52.23 1.35 -43.39
N GLY A 486 52.35 0.32 -42.49
CA GLY A 486 53.56 -0.49 -42.37
C GLY A 486 53.89 -1.28 -43.66
N ASP A 487 52.92 -2.00 -44.15
CA ASP A 487 53.07 -2.83 -45.37
C ASP A 487 53.45 -1.97 -46.60
N LEU A 488 52.85 -0.79 -46.75
CA LEU A 488 53.20 0.17 -47.82
C LEU A 488 54.63 0.69 -47.70
N HIS A 489 55.06 1.04 -46.48
CA HIS A 489 56.43 1.53 -46.25
C HIS A 489 57.45 0.45 -46.53
N ASP A 490 57.27 -0.76 -46.00
CA ASP A 490 58.26 -1.80 -46.03
C ASP A 490 58.37 -2.50 -47.42
N GLU A 491 57.24 -2.78 -48.03
CA GLU A 491 57.23 -3.58 -49.27
C GLU A 491 57.35 -2.69 -50.53
N VAL A 492 56.58 -1.60 -50.59
CA VAL A 492 56.59 -0.76 -51.80
C VAL A 492 57.77 0.24 -51.74
N GLY A 493 58.00 0.87 -50.56
CA GLY A 493 59.10 1.83 -50.40
C GLY A 493 60.45 1.19 -50.59
N SER A 494 60.69 -0.01 -50.05
CA SER A 494 61.96 -0.74 -50.18
C SER A 494 62.22 -1.21 -51.63
N ASN A 495 61.21 -1.74 -52.30
CA ASN A 495 61.33 -2.21 -53.68
C ASN A 495 61.63 -1.10 -54.68
N LEU A 496 60.95 0.08 -54.49
CA LEU A 496 61.21 1.26 -55.32
C LEU A 496 62.59 1.87 -55.03
N GLY A 497 63.00 1.89 -53.75
CA GLY A 497 64.36 2.31 -53.40
C GLY A 497 65.42 1.44 -54.06
N SER A 498 65.16 0.15 -54.15
CA SER A 498 66.04 -0.79 -54.81
C SER A 498 66.14 -0.58 -56.35
N ILE A 499 64.96 -0.24 -56.99
CA ILE A 499 64.94 0.12 -58.41
C ILE A 499 65.74 1.38 -58.68
N GLN A 500 65.60 2.43 -57.81
CA GLN A 500 66.35 3.64 -57.90
C GLN A 500 67.88 3.36 -57.80
N MET A 501 68.31 2.58 -56.82
CA MET A 501 69.66 2.20 -56.58
C MET A 501 70.30 1.40 -57.78
N PHE A 502 69.48 0.46 -58.34
CA PHE A 502 69.93 -0.26 -59.54
C PHE A 502 70.07 0.62 -60.78
N ALA A 503 69.21 1.62 -60.92
CA ALA A 503 69.21 2.60 -61.97
C ALA A 503 70.48 3.50 -61.86
N ASP A 504 70.81 3.93 -60.64
CA ASP A 504 72.00 4.74 -60.34
C ASP A 504 73.31 3.92 -60.61
N LEU A 505 73.30 2.64 -60.23
CA LEU A 505 74.41 1.74 -60.50
C LEU A 505 74.61 1.45 -62.03
N ALA A 506 73.49 1.38 -62.75
CA ALA A 506 73.53 1.18 -64.20
C ALA A 506 74.04 2.45 -64.93
N GLU A 507 73.66 3.63 -64.50
CA GLU A 507 74.20 4.87 -64.99
C GLU A 507 75.69 5.03 -64.77
N GLY A 508 76.20 4.62 -63.57
CA GLY A 508 77.64 4.64 -63.29
C GLY A 508 78.46 3.65 -64.09
N ARG A 509 77.87 2.59 -64.69
CA ARG A 509 78.55 1.57 -65.48
C ARG A 509 78.47 1.73 -66.98
N ALA A 510 77.35 2.25 -67.50
CA ALA A 510 77.00 2.27 -68.92
C ALA A 510 76.94 3.65 -69.56
N GLY A 511 77.07 4.70 -68.73
CA GLY A 511 76.78 6.08 -69.12
C GLY A 511 75.33 6.44 -69.06
N THR A 512 75.05 7.74 -69.17
CA THR A 512 73.70 8.28 -69.11
C THR A 512 72.85 7.93 -70.36
N SER A 513 71.72 7.22 -70.21
CA SER A 513 70.68 7.14 -71.25
C SER A 513 69.41 7.83 -70.84
N ASP A 514 68.67 8.30 -71.78
CA ASP A 514 67.36 8.98 -71.52
C ASP A 514 66.36 8.02 -70.84
N GLU A 515 66.42 6.72 -71.13
CA GLU A 515 65.58 5.68 -70.49
C GLU A 515 65.93 5.50 -69.02
N LEU A 516 67.21 5.50 -68.69
CA LEU A 516 67.65 5.39 -67.29
C LEU A 516 67.23 6.59 -66.42
N LYS A 517 67.39 7.81 -66.94
CA LYS A 517 66.92 9.00 -66.30
C LYS A 517 65.44 9.00 -66.09
N ARG A 518 64.69 8.41 -67.03
CA ARG A 518 63.23 8.26 -66.95
C ARG A 518 62.83 7.26 -65.83
N ILE A 519 63.56 6.14 -65.71
CA ILE A 519 63.33 5.14 -64.69
C ILE A 519 63.63 5.74 -63.29
N GLN A 520 64.77 6.43 -63.14
CA GLN A 520 65.16 7.12 -61.91
C GLN A 520 64.08 8.12 -61.46
N ARG A 521 63.58 8.90 -62.42
CA ARG A 521 62.53 9.88 -62.14
C ARG A 521 61.25 9.23 -61.69
N ILE A 522 60.78 8.18 -62.42
CA ILE A 522 59.55 7.46 -62.07
C ILE A 522 59.69 6.77 -60.70
N ALA A 523 60.84 6.18 -60.41
CA ALA A 523 61.07 5.57 -59.11
C ALA A 523 61.06 6.59 -57.99
N ALA A 524 61.75 7.72 -58.14
CA ALA A 524 61.76 8.79 -57.15
C ALA A 524 60.37 9.39 -56.93
N GLU A 525 59.61 9.67 -58.00
CA GLU A 525 58.24 10.14 -57.91
C GLU A 525 57.34 9.16 -57.20
N THR A 526 57.50 7.84 -57.45
CA THR A 526 56.66 6.81 -56.84
C THR A 526 57.03 6.60 -55.37
N VAL A 527 58.30 6.63 -54.97
CA VAL A 527 58.78 6.60 -53.59
C VAL A 527 58.19 7.80 -52.82
N SER A 528 58.22 9.00 -53.43
CA SER A 528 57.62 10.15 -52.81
C SER A 528 56.11 9.98 -52.62
N ALA A 529 55.39 9.47 -53.63
CA ALA A 529 53.94 9.24 -53.53
C ALA A 529 53.57 8.21 -52.49
N VAL A 530 54.33 7.11 -52.35
CA VAL A 530 54.13 6.11 -51.30
C VAL A 530 54.39 6.69 -49.91
N ARG A 531 55.48 7.45 -49.77
CA ARG A 531 55.80 8.12 -48.50
C ARG A 531 54.67 9.10 -48.10
N ASP A 532 54.11 9.82 -49.04
CA ASP A 532 52.95 10.69 -48.83
C ASP A 532 51.73 9.88 -48.40
N ILE A 533 51.44 8.72 -48.99
CA ILE A 533 50.32 7.85 -48.61
C ILE A 533 50.51 7.34 -47.20
N VAL A 534 51.73 6.87 -46.85
CA VAL A 534 52.04 6.38 -45.49
C VAL A 534 51.87 7.52 -44.48
N TRP A 535 52.31 8.72 -44.78
CA TRP A 535 52.08 9.87 -43.94
C TRP A 535 50.60 10.17 -43.74
N LEU A 536 49.80 10.06 -44.78
CA LEU A 536 48.34 10.25 -44.73
C LEU A 536 47.61 9.16 -43.93
N LEU A 537 48.14 7.95 -43.85
CA LEU A 537 47.57 6.82 -43.11
C LEU A 537 47.95 6.79 -41.64
N ARG A 538 49.09 7.44 -41.26
CA ARG A 538 49.56 7.56 -39.87
C ARG A 538 49.54 8.98 -39.37
N PRO A 539 48.39 9.57 -39.14
CA PRO A 539 48.31 10.97 -38.71
C PRO A 539 48.76 11.23 -37.27
N GLY A 540 49.18 10.21 -36.51
CA GLY A 540 49.71 10.30 -35.15
C GLY A 540 51.09 9.72 -34.96
N GLY A 541 51.75 9.27 -36.03
CA GLY A 541 53.12 8.72 -35.98
C GLY A 541 54.13 9.85 -35.79
N ASP A 542 55.28 9.57 -35.21
CA ASP A 542 56.44 10.38 -34.80
C ASP A 542 56.66 11.69 -35.60
N HIS A 543 55.75 12.70 -35.40
CA HIS A 543 55.79 13.99 -36.04
C HIS A 543 56.87 14.87 -35.39
N ARG A 544 58.09 14.56 -35.66
CA ARG A 544 59.20 15.50 -35.39
C ARG A 544 59.24 16.66 -36.40
N ILE A 545 58.47 16.58 -37.49
CA ILE A 545 58.48 17.55 -38.59
C ILE A 545 57.11 18.30 -38.55
N GLY A 546 57.14 19.56 -38.29
CA GLY A 546 55.95 20.46 -38.31
C GLY A 546 55.37 20.56 -39.72
N THR A 547 54.09 20.97 -39.82
CA THR A 547 53.35 21.14 -41.10
C THR A 547 54.17 21.94 -42.12
N VAL A 548 54.70 23.12 -41.76
CA VAL A 548 55.47 24.00 -42.65
C VAL A 548 56.80 23.39 -43.02
N GLU A 549 57.47 22.69 -42.14
CA GLU A 549 58.70 22.00 -42.45
C GLU A 549 58.49 20.89 -43.50
N HIS A 550 57.37 20.13 -43.38
CA HIS A 550 57.02 19.13 -44.38
C HIS A 550 56.70 19.76 -45.75
N LEU A 551 56.03 20.90 -45.79
CA LEU A 551 55.86 21.67 -47.05
C LEU A 551 57.20 22.09 -47.65
N ARG A 552 58.14 22.56 -46.81
CA ARG A 552 59.51 22.94 -47.26
C ARG A 552 60.29 21.76 -47.81
N GLU A 553 60.27 20.64 -47.15
CA GLU A 553 60.91 19.39 -47.65
C GLU A 553 60.32 18.95 -48.98
N THR A 554 58.98 18.96 -49.11
CA THR A 554 58.30 18.62 -50.36
C THR A 554 58.71 19.57 -51.49
N ALA A 555 58.80 20.89 -51.21
CA ALA A 555 59.28 21.86 -52.18
C ALA A 555 60.73 21.58 -52.60
N SER A 556 61.61 21.20 -51.68
CA SER A 556 63.00 20.90 -51.99
C SER A 556 63.18 19.74 -52.95
N ILE A 557 62.29 18.73 -52.83
CA ILE A 557 62.30 17.57 -53.70
C ILE A 557 61.68 17.87 -55.06
N MET A 558 60.51 18.52 -55.07
CA MET A 558 59.78 18.77 -56.32
C MET A 558 60.37 19.84 -57.19
N LEU A 559 60.99 20.86 -56.59
CA LEU A 559 61.55 22.04 -57.31
C LEU A 559 63.08 21.95 -57.49
N GLU A 560 63.70 20.79 -57.33
CA GLU A 560 65.17 20.56 -57.40
C GLU A 560 65.79 21.16 -58.68
N THR A 561 65.08 21.19 -59.80
CA THR A 561 65.55 21.69 -61.08
C THR A 561 65.33 23.17 -61.34
N LEU A 562 64.66 23.88 -60.41
CA LEU A 562 64.34 25.28 -60.48
C LEU A 562 65.05 26.10 -59.39
N GLN A 563 65.15 27.41 -59.61
CA GLN A 563 65.51 28.30 -58.49
C GLN A 563 64.31 28.47 -57.63
N TRP A 564 64.42 28.06 -56.38
CA TRP A 564 63.29 28.22 -55.46
C TRP A 564 63.71 28.86 -54.12
N LYS A 565 62.75 29.58 -53.47
CA LYS A 565 62.97 30.19 -52.17
C LYS A 565 61.75 29.91 -51.30
N PHE A 566 61.96 29.45 -50.09
CA PHE A 566 60.91 29.24 -49.10
C PHE A 566 61.15 30.20 -47.91
N THR A 567 60.15 30.94 -47.51
CA THR A 567 60.19 31.84 -46.38
C THR A 567 58.97 31.61 -45.50
N ALA A 568 59.13 31.64 -44.19
CA ALA A 568 58.05 31.51 -43.23
C ALA A 568 58.30 32.44 -42.02
N ASN A 569 57.24 33.08 -41.47
CA ASN A 569 57.39 33.77 -40.23
C ASN A 569 57.52 32.79 -39.03
N GLU A 570 57.98 33.24 -37.89
CA GLU A 570 58.28 32.39 -36.72
C GLU A 570 57.02 31.65 -36.24
N GLU A 571 55.86 32.30 -36.26
CA GLU A 571 54.56 31.72 -35.87
C GLU A 571 54.10 30.64 -36.85
N ALA A 572 54.42 30.72 -38.11
CA ALA A 572 54.02 29.73 -39.13
C ALA A 572 54.74 28.40 -38.95
N TRP A 573 56.03 28.38 -38.51
CA TRP A 573 56.76 27.12 -38.23
C TRP A 573 56.07 26.28 -37.17
N ASN A 574 55.33 26.90 -36.27
CA ASN A 574 54.61 26.25 -35.15
C ASN A 574 53.08 26.20 -35.37
N VAL A 575 52.62 26.16 -36.64
CA VAL A 575 51.20 26.07 -36.92
C VAL A 575 50.70 24.65 -36.61
N GLU A 576 49.65 24.58 -35.79
CA GLU A 576 48.89 23.36 -35.56
C GLU A 576 47.55 23.46 -36.29
N LEU A 577 47.34 22.60 -37.24
CA LEU A 577 46.09 22.45 -37.95
C LEU A 577 45.44 21.11 -37.58
N PRO A 578 44.10 21.01 -37.58
CA PRO A 578 43.39 19.73 -37.48
C PRO A 578 43.92 18.75 -38.53
N GLU A 579 43.98 17.47 -38.17
CA GLU A 579 44.52 16.43 -39.00
C GLU A 579 43.98 16.42 -40.43
N GLU A 580 42.66 16.56 -40.61
CA GLU A 580 42.04 16.68 -41.91
C GLU A 580 42.49 17.88 -42.70
N SER A 581 42.59 19.05 -42.02
CA SER A 581 43.04 20.31 -42.63
C SER A 581 44.53 20.22 -43.03
N ASN A 582 45.36 19.60 -42.23
CA ASN A 582 46.77 19.40 -42.55
C ASN A 582 46.94 18.55 -43.79
N ARG A 583 46.15 17.49 -43.94
CA ARG A 583 46.14 16.61 -45.12
C ARG A 583 45.73 17.41 -46.38
N ASP A 584 44.65 18.13 -46.31
CA ASP A 584 44.13 18.84 -47.48
C ASP A 584 45.02 20.03 -47.87
N LEU A 585 45.67 20.69 -46.90
CA LEU A 585 46.71 21.71 -47.15
C LEU A 585 47.90 21.10 -47.87
N PHE A 586 48.41 19.97 -47.40
CA PHE A 586 49.54 19.28 -48.04
C PHE A 586 49.21 18.86 -49.47
N LEU A 587 48.06 18.31 -49.71
CA LEU A 587 47.62 17.90 -51.04
C LEU A 587 47.37 19.10 -51.96
N PHE A 588 46.88 20.25 -51.44
CA PHE A 588 46.79 21.47 -52.18
C PHE A 588 48.17 21.96 -52.60
N PHE A 589 49.13 21.99 -51.66
CA PHE A 589 50.50 22.46 -51.92
C PHE A 589 51.17 21.61 -52.99
N ARG A 590 51.13 20.32 -52.88
CA ARG A 590 51.69 19.36 -53.85
C ARG A 590 51.10 19.58 -55.25
N GLU A 591 49.80 19.73 -55.34
CA GLU A 591 49.14 20.00 -56.64
C GLU A 591 49.53 21.35 -57.24
N ALA A 592 49.73 22.37 -56.43
CA ALA A 592 50.19 23.67 -56.87
C ALA A 592 51.63 23.55 -57.45
N LEU A 593 52.57 22.89 -56.76
CA LEU A 593 53.92 22.66 -57.27
C LEU A 593 53.93 21.78 -58.52
N HIS A 594 53.07 20.75 -58.58
CA HIS A 594 52.93 19.92 -59.77
C HIS A 594 52.45 20.72 -60.99
N ASN A 595 51.54 21.63 -60.81
CA ASN A 595 51.07 22.53 -61.89
C ASN A 595 52.20 23.45 -62.37
N ILE A 596 53.04 23.98 -61.47
CA ILE A 596 54.22 24.77 -61.88
C ILE A 596 55.16 23.94 -62.70
N MET A 597 55.57 22.74 -62.25
CA MET A 597 56.50 21.89 -62.91
C MET A 597 56.03 21.45 -64.28
N ARG A 598 54.73 21.22 -64.45
CA ARG A 598 54.13 20.66 -65.67
C ARG A 598 53.72 21.71 -66.69
N HIS A 599 53.30 22.88 -66.22
CA HIS A 599 52.63 23.84 -67.10
C HIS A 599 53.27 25.23 -67.14
N ALA A 600 53.93 25.71 -66.09
CA ALA A 600 54.35 27.11 -65.98
C ALA A 600 55.62 27.39 -66.80
N LYS A 601 56.52 26.45 -67.07
CA LYS A 601 57.84 26.70 -67.67
C LYS A 601 58.62 27.77 -66.89
N ALA A 602 58.43 27.81 -65.61
CA ALA A 602 59.04 28.77 -64.70
C ALA A 602 60.54 28.51 -64.55
N LYS A 603 61.32 29.55 -64.22
CA LYS A 603 62.73 29.42 -63.85
C LYS A 603 62.93 29.60 -62.36
N ALA A 604 62.05 30.32 -61.70
CA ALA A 604 62.10 30.62 -60.28
C ALA A 604 60.70 30.49 -59.61
N VAL A 605 60.73 30.00 -58.37
CA VAL A 605 59.48 29.83 -57.55
C VAL A 605 59.75 30.44 -56.18
N GLU A 606 58.89 31.29 -55.70
CA GLU A 606 58.89 31.79 -54.33
C GLU A 606 57.71 31.27 -53.57
N ILE A 607 57.97 30.69 -52.40
CA ILE A 607 56.95 30.17 -51.49
C ILE A 607 57.03 30.94 -50.19
N ARG A 608 55.89 31.43 -49.70
CA ARG A 608 55.82 32.12 -48.44
C ARG A 608 54.67 31.57 -47.57
N ALA A 609 55.02 31.21 -46.34
CA ALA A 609 54.06 30.76 -45.34
C ALA A 609 53.98 31.82 -44.19
N GLU A 610 52.80 32.30 -43.88
CA GLU A 610 52.59 33.29 -42.84
C GLU A 610 51.41 32.87 -41.95
N LYS A 611 51.59 32.93 -40.63
CA LYS A 611 50.54 32.73 -39.65
C LYS A 611 50.22 34.05 -38.94
N THR A 612 48.96 34.34 -38.84
CA THR A 612 48.40 35.40 -37.99
C THR A 612 47.55 34.78 -36.89
N GLU A 613 46.94 35.54 -35.99
CA GLU A 613 46.09 35.02 -34.95
C GLU A 613 44.90 34.22 -35.50
N THR A 614 44.34 34.55 -36.64
CA THR A 614 43.11 33.98 -37.20
C THR A 614 43.28 33.19 -38.51
N LEU A 615 44.39 33.37 -39.21
CA LEU A 615 44.60 32.81 -40.53
C LEU A 615 46.01 32.22 -40.69
N PHE A 616 46.11 31.10 -41.40
CA PHE A 616 47.35 30.65 -42.00
C PHE A 616 47.31 30.93 -43.51
N ARG A 617 48.29 31.66 -44.02
CA ARG A 617 48.39 32.04 -45.42
C ARG A 617 49.58 31.35 -46.06
N LEU A 618 49.32 30.67 -47.19
CA LEU A 618 50.36 30.10 -48.03
C LEU A 618 50.33 30.77 -49.40
N THR A 619 51.44 31.40 -49.76
CA THR A 619 51.59 32.08 -51.05
C THR A 619 52.64 31.37 -51.89
N ILE A 620 52.33 31.07 -53.15
CA ILE A 620 53.20 30.41 -54.10
C ILE A 620 53.21 31.23 -55.36
N THR A 621 54.40 31.67 -55.75
CA THR A 621 54.59 32.54 -56.91
C THR A 621 55.61 31.93 -57.86
N ASP A 622 55.31 31.85 -59.14
CA ASP A 622 56.21 31.43 -60.22
C ASP A 622 56.40 32.56 -61.25
N ASP A 623 57.54 32.55 -61.95
CA ASP A 623 57.90 33.45 -63.00
C ASP A 623 57.62 32.84 -64.40
N GLY A 624 56.72 31.94 -64.52
CA GLY A 624 56.38 31.21 -65.72
C GLY A 624 55.52 31.96 -66.74
N VAL A 625 54.99 31.24 -67.71
CA VAL A 625 54.20 31.79 -68.81
C VAL A 625 52.83 32.34 -68.35
N GLY A 626 52.44 32.10 -67.13
CA GLY A 626 51.10 32.48 -66.59
C GLY A 626 49.95 31.74 -67.24
N ILE A 627 48.74 32.15 -66.86
CA ILE A 627 47.45 31.57 -67.35
C ILE A 627 46.71 32.74 -67.99
N ASP A 628 46.29 32.48 -69.25
CA ASP A 628 45.41 33.43 -69.99
C ASP A 628 44.14 33.74 -69.17
N PRO A 629 43.75 35.02 -69.02
CA PRO A 629 42.58 35.45 -68.26
C PRO A 629 41.28 34.73 -68.69
N GLU A 630 41.03 34.54 -69.96
CA GLU A 630 39.85 33.78 -70.44
C GLU A 630 39.86 32.29 -70.01
N ARG A 631 41.04 31.76 -69.86
CA ARG A 631 41.26 30.38 -69.36
C ARG A 631 41.08 30.30 -67.86
N LEU A 632 41.54 31.31 -67.16
CA LEU A 632 41.40 31.38 -65.68
C LEU A 632 39.95 31.44 -65.23
N GLU A 633 39.07 32.04 -66.02
CA GLU A 633 37.61 32.10 -65.69
C GLU A 633 36.91 30.76 -65.93
N ARG A 634 37.50 29.77 -66.59
CA ARG A 634 36.86 28.49 -66.83
C ARG A 634 36.85 27.64 -65.52
N PRO A 635 35.67 27.04 -65.14
CA PRO A 635 35.57 26.22 -63.91
C PRO A 635 36.51 25.01 -63.90
N SER A 636 36.98 24.52 -65.04
CA SER A 636 37.93 23.41 -65.17
C SER A 636 39.35 23.82 -64.87
N THR A 637 39.69 25.12 -64.92
CA THR A 637 41.06 25.61 -64.66
C THR A 637 41.33 25.61 -63.16
N LEU A 638 42.40 24.95 -62.73
CA LEU A 638 42.79 24.76 -61.35
C LEU A 638 41.70 24.11 -60.49
N ARG A 639 40.83 23.29 -61.08
CA ARG A 639 39.69 22.66 -60.41
C ARG A 639 40.09 21.92 -59.17
N ALA A 640 41.20 21.16 -59.17
CA ALA A 640 41.65 20.42 -58.01
C ALA A 640 42.06 21.32 -56.85
N LEU A 641 42.76 22.44 -57.17
CA LEU A 641 43.15 23.42 -56.17
C LEU A 641 41.93 24.15 -55.55
N ARG A 642 40.95 24.51 -56.38
CA ARG A 642 39.68 25.15 -55.93
C ARG A 642 38.91 24.21 -54.99
N GLN A 643 38.76 22.92 -55.38
CA GLN A 643 38.04 21.92 -54.58
C GLN A 643 38.70 21.70 -53.23
N ARG A 644 40.04 21.70 -53.17
CA ARG A 644 40.77 21.52 -51.91
C ARG A 644 40.69 22.75 -51.05
N ALA A 645 40.72 23.96 -51.62
CA ALA A 645 40.51 25.18 -50.89
C ALA A 645 39.10 25.22 -50.25
N GLU A 646 38.06 24.76 -50.97
CA GLU A 646 36.69 24.58 -50.43
C GLU A 646 36.66 23.60 -49.28
N THR A 647 37.32 22.46 -49.39
CA THR A 647 37.41 21.46 -48.30
C THR A 647 38.08 22.03 -47.06
N LEU A 648 39.11 22.82 -47.23
CA LEU A 648 39.81 23.56 -46.18
C LEU A 648 39.03 24.74 -45.62
N GLN A 649 37.90 25.06 -46.24
CA GLN A 649 37.16 26.33 -45.96
C GLN A 649 38.07 27.57 -46.11
N ALA A 650 39.05 27.45 -46.98
CA ALA A 650 40.06 28.47 -47.23
C ALA A 650 39.68 29.35 -48.44
N GLU A 651 40.09 30.59 -48.40
CA GLU A 651 39.98 31.50 -49.53
C GLU A 651 41.17 31.30 -50.45
N LEU A 652 40.93 31.04 -51.72
CA LEU A 652 41.94 30.89 -52.76
C LEU A 652 41.85 32.08 -53.74
N GLN A 653 42.93 32.89 -53.75
CA GLN A 653 43.13 33.97 -54.69
C GLN A 653 44.17 33.56 -55.73
N VAL A 654 43.88 33.77 -56.99
CA VAL A 654 44.73 33.43 -58.12
C VAL A 654 44.93 34.69 -58.98
N ASP A 655 46.13 35.19 -59.03
CA ASP A 655 46.50 36.31 -59.88
C ASP A 655 47.52 35.78 -60.90
N SER A 656 47.20 35.79 -62.19
CA SER A 656 48.02 35.26 -63.26
C SER A 656 47.79 36.05 -64.52
N HIS A 657 48.91 36.44 -65.14
CA HIS A 657 48.94 37.21 -66.41
C HIS A 657 49.89 36.51 -67.36
N GLU A 658 49.60 36.59 -68.63
CA GLU A 658 50.37 36.01 -69.70
C GLU A 658 51.81 36.63 -69.67
N ASP A 659 52.86 35.78 -69.71
CA ASP A 659 54.26 36.09 -69.58
C ASP A 659 54.73 36.78 -68.31
N LYS A 660 53.90 36.83 -67.20
CA LYS A 660 54.24 37.39 -65.90
C LYS A 660 54.20 36.38 -64.73
N GLY A 661 53.90 35.08 -65.04
CA GLY A 661 53.81 34.04 -64.05
C GLY A 661 52.44 33.95 -63.34
N THR A 662 52.42 33.14 -62.29
CA THR A 662 51.21 32.93 -61.51
C THR A 662 51.49 33.16 -60.02
N HIS A 663 50.58 33.84 -59.34
CA HIS A 663 50.57 34.08 -57.93
C HIS A 663 49.33 33.44 -57.29
N LEU A 664 49.55 32.43 -56.46
CA LEU A 664 48.50 31.70 -55.70
C LEU A 664 48.57 32.10 -54.27
N THR A 665 47.48 32.52 -53.68
CA THR A 665 47.37 32.79 -52.23
C THR A 665 46.24 31.97 -51.67
N LEU A 666 46.56 31.05 -50.73
CA LEU A 666 45.60 30.25 -49.95
C LEU A 666 45.56 30.81 -48.51
N SER A 667 44.38 31.26 -48.06
CA SER A 667 44.16 31.73 -46.69
C SER A 667 43.26 30.72 -45.92
N VAL A 668 43.85 29.95 -45.00
CA VAL A 668 43.18 28.92 -44.22
C VAL A 668 42.80 29.50 -42.85
N PRO A 669 41.53 29.52 -42.46
CA PRO A 669 41.12 29.99 -41.15
C PRO A 669 41.59 29.02 -40.05
N LEU A 670 42.18 29.55 -38.98
CA LEU A 670 42.67 28.81 -37.82
C LEU A 670 41.56 28.49 -36.80
N GLU A 671 40.44 29.26 -36.78
CA GLU A 671 39.26 28.99 -36.01
C GLU A 671 38.19 28.29 -36.88
N LYS A 672 37.70 27.10 -36.46
CA LYS A 672 36.53 26.48 -37.09
C LYS A 672 35.32 27.36 -36.83
N LYS A 673 34.76 28.01 -37.85
CA LYS A 673 33.37 28.51 -37.79
C LYS A 673 32.47 27.39 -37.36
N ALA A 674 31.88 27.50 -36.14
CA ALA A 674 30.86 26.56 -35.67
C ALA A 674 29.77 26.45 -36.75
N LYS A 675 29.54 25.25 -37.29
CA LYS A 675 28.40 24.97 -38.16
C LYS A 675 27.13 25.43 -37.45
N GLN A 676 26.52 26.51 -37.86
CA GLN A 676 25.15 26.86 -37.51
C GLN A 676 24.27 25.69 -37.96
N ARG A 677 23.81 24.89 -36.97
CA ARG A 677 22.66 24.02 -37.20
C ARG A 677 21.46 24.94 -37.37
N VAL A 678 20.95 25.03 -38.58
CA VAL A 678 19.63 25.56 -38.86
C VAL A 678 18.62 24.61 -38.20
N PRO A 679 17.58 25.14 -37.51
CA PRO A 679 16.65 24.37 -36.66
C PRO A 679 15.80 23.36 -37.39
#